data_e4b60f7fb5babb15cdd194ef862986fc
#
_entry.id   e4b60f7fb5babb15cdd194ef862986fc
#
_cell.length_a   1.000
_cell.length_b   1.000
_cell.length_c   1.000
_cell.angle_alpha   90.00
_cell.angle_beta   90.00
_cell.angle_gamma   90.00
#
_symmetry.space_group_name_H-M   'P 1'
#
loop_
_entity.id
_entity.type
_entity.pdbx_description
1 polymer ?
#
loop_
_entity_poly.entity_id
_entity_poly.type
_entity_poly.pdbx_seq_one_letter_code
_entity_poly.pdbx_strand_id
1 'polypeptide(L)'
;MNRKTNKFLPSPFIPLKIFIRVVPCPDFGYHRLPMNAVSVKNVSFSYENAGKFAVDNLSFDLEEKSYTVLAGVNGSGKSTVSRIIAGLLEPASGSVSVRDGFRVGIVFQSPKDQIICSVVERDTAFGPKNQGLSKTEVESVSRASLSAVGLLSYASRRSMSLSLGQTQKLALAGIIGMNPDVLILDETLSMLDPFSRREIFDFLDDFHKKGKTILHVSHESEAVFRAEKIIMMGKGRLLWQGSRNDFLKGDGFSHYRKVFALDFEINKARAENIVENGENIGRFIRNEKKLPSAKEISLTAENIVFSYTDSDSPVLDGISFSLKKGTLTSLTGASGSGKTTLLEILSGLRSCASESSAIYALGRPALAQQNSDAALFETFAVDDVAFGPANRGEKGKLLVSAVKSAMEKVSLPFDDFASRQTFTLSGGEKRRLSLAGIIAMDADVFLFDEPTAGLDGEARSKILLLMRNLCDEGKTVLFSTHHADEADFADEHFHLEGGKIVEILENFSEEKNHAESNSNDFPVGAEDSSYNGTEKKHSENEKIGVQKTSSVDSAENVRKKRESQNLLLVRQFPLEGSKILKNLQDFSEIGLSGSSSLASEKKIAPLKKIPPAAKYLLFIGIFVSALVVKPLWLCGLFAFLSFVYALFSGCLLRRLFSAMVKVVPLLLFFFLVEFMFAPVPAGETPFVDYAFFSVSMGKIFFCIKTLLHTEAALCSIMAFVASADENDIIDGLESLLFPLKVIGVPVRYPVILMEIIFRFVPLLLEEAICIIKTQLVRGAFGKAKGFVKKIRAVVPLFVPLVIRTIKRAEILADALTARGFK
;
A
#
# COMPACT_ATOMS: atom_id res chain seq x y z
N MET A 1 20.54 -55.78 -20.89
CA MET A 1 21.82 -55.50 -21.53
C MET A 1 21.82 -54.13 -22.17
N ASN A 2 22.84 -53.38 -21.93
CA ASN A 2 23.18 -52.03 -22.45
C ASN A 2 22.35 -50.82 -22.01
N ARG A 3 22.80 -50.25 -20.89
CA ARG A 3 22.64 -48.83 -20.49
C ARG A 3 23.56 -47.97 -21.34
N LYS A 4 23.06 -46.92 -21.99
CA LYS A 4 23.86 -45.78 -22.47
C LYS A 4 23.53 -44.55 -21.66
N THR A 5 24.50 -44.09 -20.91
CA THR A 5 24.60 -42.83 -20.21
C THR A 5 24.79 -41.69 -21.21
N ASN A 6 23.90 -40.72 -21.25
CA ASN A 6 24.15 -39.47 -21.97
C ASN A 6 24.80 -38.45 -21.02
N LYS A 7 26.01 -38.05 -21.36
CA LYS A 7 26.75 -36.94 -20.78
C LYS A 7 26.21 -35.62 -21.39
N PHE A 8 25.79 -34.70 -20.56
CA PHE A 8 25.61 -33.31 -20.96
C PHE A 8 26.96 -32.62 -21.10
N LEU A 9 27.22 -32.07 -22.28
CA LEU A 9 28.31 -31.13 -22.56
C LEU A 9 27.72 -29.71 -22.66
N PRO A 10 28.38 -28.68 -22.14
CA PRO A 10 27.92 -27.30 -22.30
C PRO A 10 28.31 -26.75 -23.67
N SER A 11 27.39 -26.08 -24.36
CA SER A 11 27.65 -25.39 -25.63
C SER A 11 28.36 -24.04 -25.38
N PRO A 12 29.31 -23.66 -26.25
CA PRO A 12 30.04 -22.41 -26.11
C PRO A 12 29.23 -21.23 -26.68
N PHE A 13 29.09 -20.18 -25.92
CA PHE A 13 28.61 -18.87 -26.36
C PHE A 13 29.59 -18.26 -27.37
N ILE A 14 29.11 -17.94 -28.57
CA ILE A 14 29.80 -17.10 -29.56
C ILE A 14 29.12 -15.72 -29.54
N PRO A 15 29.83 -14.62 -29.26
CA PRO A 15 29.27 -13.29 -29.42
C PRO A 15 29.35 -12.84 -30.86
N LEU A 16 28.19 -12.75 -31.54
CA LEU A 16 28.13 -12.17 -32.88
C LEU A 16 28.13 -10.65 -32.79
N LYS A 17 29.27 -10.00 -32.96
CA LYS A 17 29.38 -8.56 -33.24
C LYS A 17 29.06 -8.34 -34.72
N ILE A 18 27.86 -7.86 -35.02
CA ILE A 18 27.50 -7.35 -36.35
C ILE A 18 27.86 -5.87 -36.38
N PHE A 19 28.89 -5.53 -37.13
CA PHE A 19 29.23 -4.17 -37.53
C PHE A 19 28.35 -3.81 -38.74
N ILE A 20 27.37 -2.95 -38.57
CA ILE A 20 26.63 -2.31 -39.68
C ILE A 20 27.28 -0.97 -39.95
N ARG A 21 27.86 -0.88 -41.15
CA ARG A 21 28.46 0.34 -41.74
C ARG A 21 27.31 1.21 -42.21
N VAL A 22 27.10 2.37 -41.56
CA VAL A 22 26.12 3.39 -42.00
C VAL A 22 26.70 4.12 -43.23
N VAL A 23 26.01 4.05 -44.36
CA VAL A 23 26.22 4.92 -45.52
C VAL A 23 25.31 6.15 -45.35
N PRO A 24 25.79 7.38 -45.44
CA PRO A 24 24.93 8.55 -45.40
C PRO A 24 24.16 8.71 -46.71
N CYS A 25 22.82 8.72 -46.63
CA CYS A 25 21.97 9.14 -47.75
C CYS A 25 21.72 10.64 -47.69
N PRO A 26 21.61 11.34 -48.81
CA PRO A 26 21.40 12.79 -48.89
C PRO A 26 19.99 13.22 -48.53
N ASP A 27 19.91 14.41 -47.89
CA ASP A 27 18.67 15.07 -47.46
C ASP A 27 17.74 15.37 -48.65
N PHE A 28 16.65 14.64 -48.75
CA PHE A 28 15.45 15.06 -49.44
C PHE A 28 14.41 15.52 -48.42
N GLY A 29 14.01 16.78 -48.49
CA GLY A 29 12.97 17.37 -47.65
C GLY A 29 11.61 16.68 -47.85
N TYR A 30 11.39 15.58 -47.18
CA TYR A 30 10.06 14.98 -47.06
C TYR A 30 9.43 15.47 -45.76
N HIS A 31 8.18 15.91 -45.84
CA HIS A 31 7.29 15.96 -44.69
C HIS A 31 7.39 14.56 -44.03
N ARG A 32 8.09 14.50 -42.87
CA ARG A 32 8.22 13.26 -42.09
C ARG A 32 6.81 12.85 -41.69
N LEU A 33 6.31 11.75 -42.28
CA LEU A 33 5.20 11.02 -41.70
C LEU A 33 5.53 10.77 -40.25
N PRO A 34 4.56 10.92 -39.31
CA PRO A 34 4.81 10.65 -37.91
C PRO A 34 5.38 9.24 -37.79
N MET A 35 6.59 9.14 -37.24
CA MET A 35 7.23 7.85 -37.04
C MET A 35 6.71 7.23 -35.75
N ASN A 36 6.34 5.96 -35.77
CA ASN A 36 5.85 5.26 -34.60
C ASN A 36 6.99 5.02 -33.61
N ALA A 37 6.80 5.38 -32.35
CA ALA A 37 7.69 5.02 -31.24
C ALA A 37 7.50 3.54 -30.86
N VAL A 38 6.25 3.06 -30.87
CA VAL A 38 5.87 1.66 -30.61
C VAL A 38 4.79 1.23 -31.62
N SER A 39 4.91 0.02 -32.16
CA SER A 39 3.88 -0.59 -33.02
C SER A 39 3.48 -1.94 -32.45
N VAL A 40 2.19 -2.10 -32.18
CA VAL A 40 1.56 -3.33 -31.69
C VAL A 40 0.74 -3.94 -32.82
N LYS A 41 1.05 -5.17 -33.24
CA LYS A 41 0.42 -5.82 -34.41
C LYS A 41 -0.13 -7.19 -34.06
N ASN A 42 -1.45 -7.37 -34.14
CA ASN A 42 -2.18 -8.61 -33.96
C ASN A 42 -1.80 -9.37 -32.68
N VAL A 43 -1.53 -8.63 -31.60
CA VAL A 43 -1.06 -9.21 -30.33
C VAL A 43 -2.19 -9.94 -29.63
N SER A 44 -1.94 -11.20 -29.27
CA SER A 44 -2.79 -11.99 -28.38
C SER A 44 -1.97 -12.55 -27.24
N PHE A 45 -2.58 -12.60 -26.05
CA PHE A 45 -1.93 -13.13 -24.84
C PHE A 45 -2.98 -13.78 -23.91
N SER A 46 -2.62 -14.91 -23.32
CA SER A 46 -3.40 -15.59 -22.30
C SER A 46 -2.49 -16.00 -21.14
N TYR A 47 -2.94 -15.74 -19.92
CA TYR A 47 -2.26 -16.28 -18.74
C TYR A 47 -2.45 -17.81 -18.66
N GLU A 48 -1.49 -18.49 -18.11
CA GLU A 48 -1.58 -19.95 -17.87
C GLU A 48 -2.82 -20.25 -17.05
N ASN A 49 -3.58 -21.27 -17.46
CA ASN A 49 -4.83 -21.73 -16.81
C ASN A 49 -6.03 -20.75 -16.86
N ALA A 50 -5.99 -19.64 -17.61
CA ALA A 50 -7.09 -18.68 -17.63
C ALA A 50 -8.24 -19.05 -18.58
N GLY A 51 -8.05 -19.99 -19.52
CA GLY A 51 -9.07 -20.43 -20.50
C GLY A 51 -9.64 -19.35 -21.43
N LYS A 52 -9.19 -18.08 -21.27
CA LYS A 52 -9.60 -16.91 -22.07
C LYS A 52 -8.41 -16.02 -22.37
N PHE A 53 -8.44 -15.37 -23.52
CA PHE A 53 -7.43 -14.36 -23.85
C PHE A 53 -7.60 -13.11 -22.96
N ALA A 54 -6.50 -12.67 -22.36
CA ALA A 54 -6.41 -11.37 -21.69
C ALA A 54 -6.25 -10.23 -22.70
N VAL A 55 -5.59 -10.50 -23.83
CA VAL A 55 -5.48 -9.63 -25.01
C VAL A 55 -5.75 -10.50 -26.22
N ASP A 56 -6.61 -10.05 -27.13
CA ASP A 56 -7.08 -10.83 -28.28
C ASP A 56 -7.03 -9.99 -29.57
N ASN A 57 -6.07 -10.29 -30.43
CA ASN A 57 -5.85 -9.67 -31.74
C ASN A 57 -5.79 -8.13 -31.71
N LEU A 58 -5.01 -7.57 -30.79
CA LEU A 58 -4.91 -6.13 -30.57
C LEU A 58 -3.87 -5.51 -31.52
N SER A 59 -4.23 -4.41 -32.20
CA SER A 59 -3.33 -3.65 -33.07
C SER A 59 -3.52 -2.16 -32.87
N PHE A 60 -2.44 -1.42 -32.62
CA PHE A 60 -2.39 0.05 -32.57
C PHE A 60 -0.93 0.53 -32.60
N ASP A 61 -0.77 1.82 -32.92
CA ASP A 61 0.53 2.48 -32.97
C ASP A 61 0.58 3.65 -31.98
N LEU A 62 1.73 3.83 -31.32
CA LEU A 62 2.08 5.00 -30.53
C LEU A 62 3.01 5.88 -31.36
N GLU A 63 2.57 7.08 -31.67
CA GLU A 63 3.38 8.06 -32.40
C GLU A 63 4.48 8.62 -31.50
N GLU A 64 5.62 8.97 -32.11
CA GLU A 64 6.71 9.62 -31.40
C GLU A 64 6.27 10.99 -30.87
N LYS A 65 6.65 11.31 -29.63
CA LYS A 65 6.30 12.58 -28.97
C LYS A 65 4.79 12.78 -28.79
N SER A 66 4.02 11.71 -28.71
CA SER A 66 2.58 11.78 -28.44
C SER A 66 2.26 11.50 -26.98
N TYR A 67 1.18 12.09 -26.48
CA TYR A 67 0.53 11.71 -25.23
C TYR A 67 -0.72 10.89 -25.56
N THR A 68 -0.65 9.58 -25.32
CA THR A 68 -1.74 8.65 -25.62
C THR A 68 -2.33 8.08 -24.34
N VAL A 69 -3.65 8.09 -24.20
CA VAL A 69 -4.37 7.42 -23.10
C VAL A 69 -4.87 6.06 -23.58
N LEU A 70 -4.55 5.02 -22.84
CA LEU A 70 -5.11 3.67 -22.96
C LEU A 70 -6.16 3.48 -21.87
N ALA A 71 -7.43 3.45 -22.25
CA ALA A 71 -8.57 3.40 -21.37
C ALA A 71 -9.44 2.14 -21.59
N GLY A 72 -10.27 1.83 -20.62
CA GLY A 72 -11.19 0.69 -20.66
C GLY A 72 -11.58 0.25 -19.25
N VAL A 73 -12.65 -0.50 -19.13
CA VAL A 73 -13.11 -1.05 -17.85
C VAL A 73 -12.06 -1.96 -17.21
N ASN A 74 -12.16 -2.15 -15.91
CA ASN A 74 -11.25 -3.04 -15.20
C ASN A 74 -11.33 -4.48 -15.74
N GLY A 75 -10.15 -5.13 -15.90
CA GLY A 75 -10.05 -6.45 -16.53
C GLY A 75 -10.11 -6.44 -18.07
N SER A 76 -10.07 -5.28 -18.73
CA SER A 76 -10.04 -5.20 -20.21
C SER A 76 -8.69 -5.55 -20.86
N GLY A 77 -7.64 -5.82 -20.09
CA GLY A 77 -6.31 -6.21 -20.59
C GLY A 77 -5.27 -5.09 -20.67
N LYS A 78 -5.57 -3.87 -20.19
CA LYS A 78 -4.68 -2.68 -20.26
C LYS A 78 -3.28 -2.93 -19.67
N SER A 79 -3.22 -3.38 -18.42
CA SER A 79 -1.95 -3.66 -17.73
C SER A 79 -1.16 -4.78 -18.40
N THR A 80 -1.84 -5.77 -19.00
CA THR A 80 -1.20 -6.83 -19.79
C THR A 80 -0.52 -6.25 -21.02
N VAL A 81 -1.20 -5.37 -21.76
CA VAL A 81 -0.63 -4.67 -22.93
C VAL A 81 0.57 -3.82 -22.52
N SER A 82 0.45 -3.06 -21.42
CA SER A 82 1.56 -2.25 -20.89
C SER A 82 2.80 -3.08 -20.60
N ARG A 83 2.64 -4.25 -19.98
CA ARG A 83 3.74 -5.17 -19.69
C ARG A 83 4.32 -5.81 -20.95
N ILE A 84 3.50 -6.14 -21.94
CA ILE A 84 3.97 -6.65 -23.24
C ILE A 84 4.81 -5.57 -23.96
N ILE A 85 4.36 -4.32 -24.00
CA ILE A 85 5.12 -3.21 -24.60
C ILE A 85 6.44 -2.96 -23.87
N ALA A 86 6.45 -3.09 -22.54
CA ALA A 86 7.66 -2.97 -21.73
C ALA A 86 8.61 -4.19 -21.84
N GLY A 87 8.24 -5.23 -22.58
CA GLY A 87 9.04 -6.45 -22.74
C GLY A 87 9.08 -7.35 -21.49
N LEU A 88 8.13 -7.21 -20.58
CA LEU A 88 8.01 -8.04 -19.38
C LEU A 88 7.18 -9.30 -19.62
N LEU A 89 6.35 -9.31 -20.67
CA LEU A 89 5.55 -10.46 -21.09
C LEU A 89 5.75 -10.68 -22.60
N GLU A 90 5.90 -11.93 -23.01
CA GLU A 90 5.96 -12.30 -24.42
C GLU A 90 4.57 -12.60 -24.96
N PRO A 91 4.14 -11.99 -26.08
CA PRO A 91 2.85 -12.28 -26.68
C PRO A 91 2.77 -13.73 -27.19
N ALA A 92 1.59 -14.38 -27.04
CA ALA A 92 1.36 -15.72 -27.58
C ALA A 92 1.28 -15.72 -29.13
N SER A 93 0.82 -14.60 -29.71
CA SER A 93 0.84 -14.36 -31.16
C SER A 93 0.91 -12.86 -31.44
N GLY A 94 1.30 -12.49 -32.68
CA GLY A 94 1.53 -11.12 -33.07
C GLY A 94 2.93 -10.62 -32.71
N SER A 95 3.14 -9.31 -32.77
CA SER A 95 4.44 -8.72 -32.47
C SER A 95 4.31 -7.31 -31.90
N VAL A 96 5.24 -6.94 -31.04
CA VAL A 96 5.46 -5.58 -30.58
C VAL A 96 6.84 -5.13 -31.04
N SER A 97 6.91 -4.00 -31.72
CA SER A 97 8.18 -3.39 -32.14
C SER A 97 8.31 -2.01 -31.50
N VAL A 98 9.42 -1.81 -30.82
CA VAL A 98 9.87 -0.51 -30.31
C VAL A 98 10.90 0.03 -31.29
N ARG A 99 10.85 1.32 -31.56
CA ARG A 99 11.81 1.97 -32.47
C ARG A 99 13.24 1.72 -31.99
N ASP A 100 14.14 1.44 -32.93
CA ASP A 100 15.56 1.20 -32.64
C ASP A 100 16.18 2.36 -31.85
N GLY A 101 16.86 2.05 -30.76
CA GLY A 101 17.49 3.02 -29.87
C GLY A 101 16.56 3.61 -28.82
N PHE A 102 15.24 3.39 -28.90
CA PHE A 102 14.30 3.88 -27.87
C PHE A 102 14.28 2.95 -26.67
N ARG A 103 14.17 3.56 -25.49
CA ARG A 103 14.03 2.88 -24.21
C ARG A 103 12.60 3.06 -23.70
N VAL A 104 12.00 1.96 -23.27
CA VAL A 104 10.68 1.96 -22.65
C VAL A 104 10.86 1.90 -21.14
N GLY A 105 10.25 2.83 -20.42
CA GLY A 105 10.14 2.79 -18.97
C GLY A 105 8.69 2.59 -18.56
N ILE A 106 8.44 1.74 -17.57
CA ILE A 106 7.09 1.48 -17.05
C ILE A 106 7.01 1.77 -15.56
N VAL A 107 5.95 2.46 -15.14
CA VAL A 107 5.57 2.66 -13.74
C VAL A 107 4.32 1.85 -13.48
N PHE A 108 4.37 0.94 -12.49
CA PHE A 108 3.29 0.01 -12.17
C PHE A 108 2.19 0.65 -11.34
N GLN A 109 1.03 0.01 -11.32
CA GLN A 109 -0.15 0.40 -10.57
C GLN A 109 0.15 0.53 -9.05
N SER A 110 0.90 -0.43 -8.49
CA SER A 110 1.31 -0.41 -7.08
C SER A 110 2.75 0.10 -6.94
N PRO A 111 2.97 1.34 -6.48
CA PRO A 111 4.31 1.89 -6.34
C PRO A 111 5.15 1.17 -5.28
N LYS A 112 4.52 0.66 -4.22
CA LYS A 112 5.20 -0.08 -3.15
C LYS A 112 5.89 -1.33 -3.69
N ASP A 113 5.33 -1.97 -4.70
CA ASP A 113 5.86 -3.21 -5.27
C ASP A 113 6.99 -2.96 -6.28
N GLN A 114 7.10 -1.71 -6.80
CA GLN A 114 8.13 -1.32 -7.76
C GLN A 114 9.43 -0.82 -7.11
N ILE A 115 9.37 -0.37 -5.86
CA ILE A 115 10.54 0.10 -5.12
C ILE A 115 11.35 -1.12 -4.68
N ILE A 116 12.66 -1.09 -4.96
CA ILE A 116 13.59 -2.20 -4.73
C ILE A 116 14.40 -1.95 -3.45
N CYS A 117 14.92 -0.71 -3.29
CA CYS A 117 15.83 -0.37 -2.21
C CYS A 117 15.11 0.24 -1.00
N SER A 118 15.69 0.04 0.18
CA SER A 118 15.14 0.57 1.44
C SER A 118 15.32 2.08 1.60
N VAL A 119 16.23 2.71 0.84
CA VAL A 119 16.54 4.16 0.91
C VAL A 119 16.23 4.83 -0.42
N VAL A 120 15.61 6.03 -0.36
CA VAL A 120 15.10 6.79 -1.51
C VAL A 120 16.19 7.03 -2.57
N GLU A 121 17.36 7.54 -2.20
CA GLU A 121 18.45 7.82 -3.14
C GLU A 121 19.01 6.54 -3.78
N ARG A 122 19.11 5.44 -3.03
CA ARG A 122 19.56 4.14 -3.54
C ARG A 122 18.58 3.56 -4.54
N ASP A 123 17.30 3.69 -4.29
CA ASP A 123 16.27 3.21 -5.20
C ASP A 123 16.31 3.95 -6.54
N THR A 124 16.45 5.29 -6.51
CA THR A 124 16.58 6.09 -7.72
C THR A 124 17.88 5.80 -8.47
N ALA A 125 18.96 5.49 -7.77
CA ALA A 125 20.27 5.14 -8.35
C ALA A 125 20.31 3.74 -8.98
N PHE A 126 19.37 2.86 -8.66
CA PHE A 126 19.41 1.44 -9.05
C PHE A 126 19.39 1.25 -10.58
N GLY A 127 18.46 1.91 -11.29
CA GLY A 127 18.38 1.85 -12.76
C GLY A 127 19.62 2.38 -13.47
N PRO A 128 20.06 3.63 -13.18
CA PRO A 128 21.30 4.21 -13.72
C PRO A 128 22.54 3.35 -13.50
N LYS A 129 22.70 2.74 -12.32
CA LYS A 129 23.78 1.77 -12.05
C LYS A 129 23.75 0.57 -12.99
N ASN A 130 22.54 0.04 -13.28
CA ASN A 130 22.37 -1.09 -14.18
C ASN A 130 22.68 -0.74 -15.64
N GLN A 131 22.53 0.53 -16.02
CA GLN A 131 22.91 1.04 -17.33
C GLN A 131 24.44 1.21 -17.49
N GLY A 132 25.22 1.01 -16.42
CA GLY A 132 26.69 1.07 -16.45
C GLY A 132 27.24 2.51 -16.34
N LEU A 133 26.45 3.47 -15.86
CA LEU A 133 26.93 4.83 -15.62
C LEU A 133 27.98 4.85 -14.49
N SER A 134 28.91 5.79 -14.56
CA SER A 134 29.92 6.01 -13.52
C SER A 134 29.28 6.48 -12.21
N LYS A 135 29.96 6.34 -11.09
CA LYS A 135 29.44 6.70 -9.77
C LYS A 135 28.98 8.17 -9.72
N THR A 136 29.73 9.07 -10.31
CA THR A 136 29.43 10.52 -10.35
C THR A 136 28.21 10.83 -11.22
N GLU A 137 28.07 10.14 -12.36
CA GLU A 137 26.89 10.27 -13.23
C GLU A 137 25.65 9.73 -12.56
N VAL A 138 25.72 8.55 -11.92
CA VAL A 138 24.63 7.98 -11.14
C VAL A 138 24.14 8.93 -10.07
N GLU A 139 25.06 9.52 -9.29
CA GLU A 139 24.72 10.47 -8.23
C GLU A 139 24.03 11.73 -8.80
N SER A 140 24.56 12.29 -9.88
CA SER A 140 24.01 13.47 -10.56
C SER A 140 22.60 13.19 -11.10
N VAL A 141 22.43 12.07 -11.84
CA VAL A 141 21.13 11.69 -12.44
C VAL A 141 20.09 11.38 -11.38
N SER A 142 20.48 10.66 -10.31
CA SER A 142 19.57 10.33 -9.21
C SER A 142 19.05 11.59 -8.50
N ARG A 143 19.95 12.54 -8.19
CA ARG A 143 19.57 13.82 -7.57
C ARG A 143 18.69 14.67 -8.50
N ALA A 144 19.00 14.72 -9.80
CA ALA A 144 18.18 15.42 -10.79
C ALA A 144 16.78 14.82 -10.87
N SER A 145 16.65 13.47 -10.89
CA SER A 145 15.37 12.77 -10.93
C SER A 145 14.54 12.99 -9.66
N LEU A 146 15.18 12.96 -8.48
CA LEU A 146 14.50 13.26 -7.20
C LEU A 146 14.06 14.72 -7.13
N SER A 147 14.88 15.64 -7.65
CA SER A 147 14.51 17.06 -7.73
C SER A 147 13.31 17.29 -8.64
N ALA A 148 13.26 16.60 -9.80
CA ALA A 148 12.18 16.72 -10.78
C ALA A 148 10.79 16.32 -10.23
N VAL A 149 10.76 15.39 -9.26
CA VAL A 149 9.52 14.95 -8.59
C VAL A 149 9.33 15.55 -7.18
N GLY A 150 10.18 16.49 -6.77
CA GLY A 150 10.10 17.18 -5.47
C GLY A 150 10.50 16.31 -4.27
N LEU A 151 11.31 15.27 -4.45
CA LEU A 151 11.72 14.34 -3.38
C LEU A 151 13.19 14.50 -2.93
N LEU A 152 13.91 15.51 -3.39
CA LEU A 152 15.35 15.66 -3.07
C LEU A 152 15.63 15.78 -1.56
N SER A 153 14.77 16.47 -0.80
CA SER A 153 14.88 16.60 0.66
C SER A 153 14.67 15.28 1.42
N TYR A 154 14.13 14.26 0.74
CA TYR A 154 13.87 12.93 1.28
C TYR A 154 14.92 11.90 0.87
N ALA A 155 15.99 12.27 0.16
CA ALA A 155 16.98 11.36 -0.44
C ALA A 155 17.56 10.34 0.55
N SER A 156 17.87 10.75 1.78
CA SER A 156 18.42 9.90 2.84
C SER A 156 17.37 9.14 3.66
N ARG A 157 16.06 9.40 3.42
CA ARG A 157 14.98 8.72 4.16
C ARG A 157 14.75 7.31 3.68
N ARG A 158 14.15 6.51 4.55
CA ARG A 158 13.66 5.17 4.19
C ARG A 158 12.48 5.27 3.25
N SER A 159 12.48 4.45 2.21
CA SER A 159 11.37 4.39 1.24
C SER A 159 10.03 3.98 1.88
N MET A 160 10.07 3.20 2.97
CA MET A 160 8.87 2.80 3.74
C MET A 160 8.25 3.94 4.55
N SER A 161 8.99 5.00 4.87
CA SER A 161 8.49 6.15 5.63
C SER A 161 7.77 7.18 4.76
N LEU A 162 7.71 6.96 3.45
CA LEU A 162 7.07 7.85 2.49
C LEU A 162 5.55 7.64 2.48
N SER A 163 4.80 8.74 2.30
CA SER A 163 3.37 8.66 1.99
C SER A 163 3.13 7.95 0.65
N LEU A 164 1.89 7.52 0.37
CA LEU A 164 1.56 6.86 -0.89
C LEU A 164 1.93 7.74 -2.10
N GLY A 165 1.60 9.04 -2.07
CA GLY A 165 1.96 10.00 -3.13
C GLY A 165 3.48 10.16 -3.28
N GLN A 166 4.23 10.25 -2.18
CA GLN A 166 5.69 10.29 -2.21
C GLN A 166 6.29 8.98 -2.74
N THR A 167 5.69 7.84 -2.39
CA THR A 167 6.12 6.54 -2.90
C THR A 167 5.91 6.44 -4.41
N GLN A 168 4.80 6.98 -4.93
CA GLN A 168 4.52 7.07 -6.37
C GLN A 168 5.55 7.94 -7.09
N LYS A 169 5.86 9.11 -6.54
CA LYS A 169 6.90 9.99 -7.05
C LYS A 169 8.28 9.32 -7.05
N LEU A 170 8.59 8.51 -6.02
CA LEU A 170 9.84 7.75 -5.98
C LEU A 170 9.90 6.68 -7.08
N ALA A 171 8.82 5.91 -7.29
CA ALA A 171 8.74 4.94 -8.38
C ALA A 171 8.96 5.61 -9.74
N LEU A 172 8.32 6.77 -9.95
CA LEU A 172 8.49 7.59 -11.16
C LEU A 172 9.94 8.09 -11.30
N ALA A 173 10.55 8.64 -10.23
CA ALA A 173 11.95 9.11 -10.24
C ALA A 173 12.94 8.00 -10.63
N GLY A 174 12.72 6.78 -10.12
CA GLY A 174 13.57 5.62 -10.44
C GLY A 174 13.50 5.21 -11.91
N ILE A 175 12.38 5.43 -12.60
CA ILE A 175 12.25 5.18 -14.04
C ILE A 175 12.82 6.35 -14.85
N ILE A 176 12.53 7.60 -14.45
CA ILE A 176 13.03 8.80 -15.13
C ILE A 176 14.57 8.85 -15.14
N GLY A 177 15.21 8.43 -14.05
CA GLY A 177 16.67 8.33 -13.96
C GLY A 177 17.31 7.45 -15.02
N MET A 178 16.54 6.56 -15.64
CA MET A 178 16.97 5.76 -16.78
C MET A 178 16.81 6.48 -18.14
N ASN A 179 16.25 7.70 -18.14
CA ASN A 179 15.99 8.51 -19.33
C ASN A 179 15.21 7.76 -20.43
N PRO A 180 13.98 7.27 -20.17
CA PRO A 180 13.19 6.56 -21.16
C PRO A 180 12.75 7.51 -22.29
N ASP A 181 12.57 6.98 -23.50
CA ASP A 181 11.99 7.68 -24.65
C ASP A 181 10.47 7.49 -24.73
N VAL A 182 10.00 6.34 -24.22
CA VAL A 182 8.59 6.01 -24.01
C VAL A 182 8.36 5.74 -22.53
N LEU A 183 7.47 6.51 -21.91
CA LEU A 183 7.06 6.33 -20.52
C LEU A 183 5.66 5.73 -20.46
N ILE A 184 5.52 4.57 -19.86
CA ILE A 184 4.24 3.90 -19.62
C ILE A 184 3.86 4.10 -18.16
N LEU A 185 2.64 4.56 -17.92
CA LEU A 185 2.05 4.74 -16.59
C LEU A 185 0.84 3.82 -16.49
N ASP A 186 0.90 2.79 -15.62
CA ASP A 186 -0.18 1.81 -15.46
C ASP A 186 -1.03 2.13 -14.22
N GLU A 187 -2.14 2.87 -14.41
CA GLU A 187 -3.11 3.31 -13.39
C GLU A 187 -2.46 3.95 -12.14
N THR A 188 -1.36 4.68 -12.34
CA THR A 188 -0.48 5.15 -11.27
C THR A 188 -1.06 6.27 -10.42
N LEU A 189 -2.11 6.97 -10.88
CA LEU A 189 -2.65 8.17 -10.24
C LEU A 189 -3.96 7.93 -9.49
N SER A 190 -4.60 6.78 -9.68
CA SER A 190 -5.94 6.49 -9.20
C SER A 190 -6.13 6.46 -7.67
N MET A 191 -5.03 6.31 -6.92
CA MET A 191 -5.05 6.25 -5.45
C MET A 191 -4.44 7.48 -4.78
N LEU A 192 -4.21 8.55 -5.56
CA LEU A 192 -3.57 9.75 -5.05
C LEU A 192 -4.60 10.82 -4.68
N ASP A 193 -4.27 11.58 -3.64
CA ASP A 193 -5.01 12.79 -3.31
C ASP A 193 -4.88 13.84 -4.44
N PRO A 194 -5.83 14.79 -4.57
CA PRO A 194 -5.85 15.75 -5.67
C PRO A 194 -4.59 16.59 -5.81
N PHE A 195 -3.93 16.93 -4.69
CA PHE A 195 -2.71 17.73 -4.72
C PHE A 195 -1.54 16.94 -5.29
N SER A 196 -1.27 15.74 -4.77
CA SER A 196 -0.22 14.86 -5.28
C SER A 196 -0.45 14.46 -6.73
N ARG A 197 -1.70 14.26 -7.13
CA ARG A 197 -2.09 13.96 -8.51
C ARG A 197 -1.73 15.10 -9.45
N ARG A 198 -2.06 16.34 -9.09
CA ARG A 198 -1.75 17.53 -9.88
C ARG A 198 -0.25 17.70 -10.10
N GLU A 199 0.56 17.56 -9.05
CA GLU A 199 2.01 17.66 -9.17
C GLU A 199 2.61 16.63 -10.15
N ILE A 200 2.06 15.41 -10.20
CA ILE A 200 2.52 14.39 -11.15
C ILE A 200 2.04 14.74 -12.56
N PHE A 201 0.82 15.22 -12.75
CA PHE A 201 0.36 15.68 -14.06
C PHE A 201 1.20 16.83 -14.59
N ASP A 202 1.53 17.83 -13.78
CA ASP A 202 2.39 18.94 -14.18
C ASP A 202 3.79 18.43 -14.59
N PHE A 203 4.32 17.45 -13.88
CA PHE A 203 5.56 16.78 -14.28
C PHE A 203 5.42 16.06 -15.62
N LEU A 204 4.31 15.34 -15.87
CA LEU A 204 4.08 14.61 -17.12
C LEU A 204 3.96 15.57 -18.31
N ASP A 205 3.32 16.71 -18.12
CA ASP A 205 3.23 17.75 -19.14
C ASP A 205 4.62 18.30 -19.51
N ASP A 206 5.48 18.54 -18.51
CA ASP A 206 6.86 18.99 -18.73
C ASP A 206 7.73 17.90 -19.39
N PHE A 207 7.52 16.63 -19.03
CA PHE A 207 8.20 15.49 -19.64
C PHE A 207 7.80 15.34 -21.12
N HIS A 208 6.51 15.49 -21.42
CA HIS A 208 5.99 15.47 -22.79
C HIS A 208 6.51 16.63 -23.63
N LYS A 209 6.51 17.88 -23.10
CA LYS A 209 7.10 19.06 -23.76
C LYS A 209 8.56 18.89 -24.14
N LYS A 210 9.33 18.07 -23.41
CA LYS A 210 10.70 17.70 -23.75
C LYS A 210 10.80 16.70 -24.90
N GLY A 211 9.68 16.37 -25.55
CA GLY A 211 9.61 15.50 -26.73
C GLY A 211 9.63 14.00 -26.38
N LYS A 212 9.23 13.63 -25.20
CA LYS A 212 9.09 12.23 -24.79
C LYS A 212 7.67 11.72 -25.10
N THR A 213 7.56 10.42 -25.39
CA THR A 213 6.29 9.74 -25.66
C THR A 213 5.70 9.19 -24.36
N ILE A 214 4.41 9.39 -24.16
CA ILE A 214 3.69 8.91 -22.96
C ILE A 214 2.55 7.98 -23.37
N LEU A 215 2.51 6.78 -22.79
CA LEU A 215 1.34 5.91 -22.77
C LEU A 215 0.77 5.88 -21.35
N HIS A 216 -0.35 6.55 -21.14
CA HIS A 216 -1.00 6.64 -19.85
C HIS A 216 -2.21 5.72 -19.77
N VAL A 217 -2.10 4.61 -19.07
CA VAL A 217 -3.25 3.75 -18.72
C VAL A 217 -4.00 4.41 -17.59
N SER A 218 -5.23 4.86 -17.85
CA SER A 218 -5.99 5.59 -16.84
C SER A 218 -7.50 5.45 -17.08
N HIS A 219 -8.24 5.57 -15.97
CA HIS A 219 -9.69 5.77 -15.96
C HIS A 219 -10.06 7.15 -15.38
N GLU A 220 -9.08 8.04 -15.22
CA GLU A 220 -9.27 9.41 -14.76
C GLU A 220 -9.59 10.34 -15.94
N SER A 221 -10.64 11.15 -15.80
CA SER A 221 -11.06 12.10 -16.85
C SER A 221 -9.97 13.13 -17.15
N GLU A 222 -9.20 13.55 -16.16
CA GLU A 222 -8.10 14.52 -16.32
C GLU A 222 -7.01 14.02 -17.28
N ALA A 223 -6.71 12.71 -17.29
CA ALA A 223 -5.79 12.13 -18.25
C ALA A 223 -6.30 12.26 -19.71
N VAL A 224 -7.62 12.10 -19.93
CA VAL A 224 -8.25 12.25 -21.23
C VAL A 224 -8.09 13.67 -21.78
N PHE A 225 -8.27 14.69 -20.92
CA PHE A 225 -8.14 16.09 -21.35
C PHE A 225 -6.71 16.50 -21.72
N ARG A 226 -5.69 15.78 -21.21
CA ARG A 226 -4.29 16.02 -21.54
C ARG A 226 -3.83 15.25 -22.77
N ALA A 227 -4.50 14.15 -23.12
CA ALA A 227 -4.12 13.27 -24.20
C ALA A 227 -4.40 13.89 -25.59
N GLU A 228 -3.57 13.54 -26.56
CA GLU A 228 -3.77 13.82 -27.98
C GLU A 228 -4.58 12.71 -28.65
N LYS A 229 -4.29 11.45 -28.25
CA LYS A 229 -4.90 10.23 -28.77
C LYS A 229 -5.46 9.37 -27.65
N ILE A 230 -6.59 8.72 -27.89
CA ILE A 230 -7.25 7.81 -26.96
C ILE A 230 -7.44 6.46 -27.63
N ILE A 231 -7.13 5.41 -26.90
CA ILE A 231 -7.32 4.02 -27.29
C ILE A 231 -8.23 3.37 -26.24
N MET A 232 -9.37 2.84 -26.65
CA MET A 232 -10.33 2.16 -25.77
C MET A 232 -10.24 0.66 -25.92
N MET A 233 -10.10 -0.04 -24.81
CA MET A 233 -10.10 -1.50 -24.76
C MET A 233 -11.32 -2.06 -24.04
N GLY A 234 -11.78 -3.23 -24.50
CA GLY A 234 -12.81 -4.02 -23.80
C GLY A 234 -12.66 -5.50 -24.11
N LYS A 235 -12.71 -6.34 -23.09
CA LYS A 235 -12.58 -7.79 -23.18
C LYS A 235 -11.37 -8.26 -24.01
N GLY A 236 -10.24 -7.60 -23.83
CA GLY A 236 -8.98 -7.90 -24.52
C GLY A 236 -8.85 -7.35 -25.92
N ARG A 237 -9.84 -6.67 -26.46
CA ARG A 237 -9.89 -6.17 -27.84
C ARG A 237 -9.92 -4.65 -27.91
N LEU A 238 -9.52 -4.10 -29.05
CA LEU A 238 -9.70 -2.69 -29.39
C LEU A 238 -11.20 -2.43 -29.64
N LEU A 239 -11.77 -1.47 -28.88
CA LEU A 239 -13.15 -1.01 -29.10
C LEU A 239 -13.20 0.25 -29.96
N TRP A 240 -12.29 1.18 -29.71
CA TRP A 240 -12.23 2.47 -30.40
C TRP A 240 -10.81 3.06 -30.28
N GLN A 241 -10.39 3.85 -31.28
CA GLN A 241 -9.19 4.69 -31.21
C GLN A 241 -9.37 5.93 -32.09
N GLY A 242 -8.82 7.05 -31.64
CA GLY A 242 -8.92 8.32 -32.37
C GLY A 242 -8.36 9.49 -31.58
N SER A 243 -8.57 10.70 -32.10
CA SER A 243 -8.19 11.92 -31.40
C SER A 243 -9.07 12.17 -30.15
N ARG A 244 -8.56 12.95 -29.21
CA ARG A 244 -9.35 13.38 -28.03
C ARG A 244 -10.65 14.06 -28.44
N ASN A 245 -10.61 14.92 -29.48
CA ASN A 245 -11.78 15.65 -29.93
C ASN A 245 -12.86 14.73 -30.50
N ASP A 246 -12.46 13.73 -31.27
CA ASP A 246 -13.39 12.74 -31.84
C ASP A 246 -13.98 11.87 -30.71
N PHE A 247 -13.17 11.54 -29.69
CA PHE A 247 -13.62 10.77 -28.53
C PHE A 247 -14.70 11.50 -27.73
N LEU A 248 -14.53 12.79 -27.49
CA LEU A 248 -15.45 13.58 -26.67
C LEU A 248 -16.74 13.98 -27.42
N LYS A 249 -16.70 14.12 -28.76
CA LYS A 249 -17.85 14.57 -29.57
C LYS A 249 -18.61 13.44 -30.26
N GLY A 250 -18.01 12.28 -30.45
CA GLY A 250 -18.56 11.18 -31.23
C GLY A 250 -18.99 9.96 -30.40
N ASP A 251 -18.98 8.79 -31.06
CA ASP A 251 -19.31 7.50 -30.46
C ASP A 251 -18.45 7.14 -29.26
N GLY A 252 -17.26 7.74 -29.14
CA GLY A 252 -16.37 7.60 -27.98
C GLY A 252 -17.00 8.07 -26.67
N PHE A 253 -17.94 9.03 -26.72
CA PHE A 253 -18.56 9.57 -25.51
C PHE A 253 -19.38 8.54 -24.72
N SER A 254 -19.98 7.57 -25.39
CA SER A 254 -20.66 6.46 -24.71
C SER A 254 -19.70 5.58 -23.91
N HIS A 255 -18.49 5.38 -24.43
CA HIS A 255 -17.40 4.67 -23.73
C HIS A 255 -16.81 5.54 -22.62
N TYR A 256 -16.70 6.85 -22.81
CA TYR A 256 -16.25 7.80 -21.79
C TYR A 256 -17.11 7.67 -20.53
N ARG A 257 -18.43 7.70 -20.66
CA ARG A 257 -19.34 7.59 -19.51
C ARG A 257 -19.15 6.31 -18.71
N LYS A 258 -18.94 5.16 -19.36
CA LYS A 258 -18.74 3.88 -18.68
C LYS A 258 -17.45 3.78 -17.89
N VAL A 259 -16.38 4.41 -18.40
CA VAL A 259 -15.02 4.25 -17.84
C VAL A 259 -14.66 5.37 -16.87
N PHE A 260 -15.02 6.61 -17.22
CA PHE A 260 -14.54 7.80 -16.51
C PHE A 260 -15.60 8.47 -15.62
N ALA A 261 -16.88 8.36 -15.96
CA ALA A 261 -17.97 8.99 -15.21
C ALA A 261 -18.67 8.01 -14.26
N LEU A 262 -19.32 8.55 -13.22
CA LEU A 262 -20.25 7.81 -12.39
C LEU A 262 -21.54 7.53 -13.18
N ASP A 263 -21.87 6.26 -13.38
CA ASP A 263 -22.98 5.83 -14.25
C ASP A 263 -24.30 5.56 -13.50
N PHE A 264 -24.28 5.73 -12.16
CA PHE A 264 -25.44 5.41 -11.33
C PHE A 264 -26.62 6.33 -11.60
N GLU A 265 -26.39 7.62 -11.88
CA GLU A 265 -27.43 8.57 -12.24
C GLU A 265 -28.14 8.17 -13.53
N ILE A 266 -27.36 7.76 -14.53
CA ILE A 266 -27.84 7.38 -15.85
C ILE A 266 -28.63 6.08 -15.78
N ASN A 267 -28.13 5.10 -15.03
CA ASN A 267 -28.80 3.80 -14.87
C ASN A 267 -30.11 3.92 -14.11
N LYS A 268 -30.18 4.78 -13.09
CA LYS A 268 -31.42 5.09 -12.37
C LYS A 268 -32.43 5.81 -13.24
N ALA A 269 -32.02 6.85 -13.97
CA ALA A 269 -32.87 7.58 -14.88
C ALA A 269 -33.43 6.70 -16.03
N ARG A 270 -32.64 5.72 -16.52
CA ARG A 270 -33.10 4.72 -17.51
C ARG A 270 -34.12 3.76 -16.93
N ALA A 271 -33.90 3.28 -15.70
CA ALA A 271 -34.83 2.39 -15.02
C ALA A 271 -36.19 3.05 -14.74
N GLU A 272 -36.20 4.39 -14.58
CA GLU A 272 -37.40 5.17 -14.32
C GLU A 272 -38.01 5.81 -15.60
N ASN A 273 -37.53 5.46 -16.82
CA ASN A 273 -37.98 6.02 -18.11
C ASN A 273 -37.89 7.56 -18.22
N ILE A 274 -37.01 8.21 -17.47
CA ILE A 274 -36.90 9.67 -17.35
C ILE A 274 -35.91 10.29 -18.35
N VAL A 275 -35.13 9.48 -19.09
CA VAL A 275 -34.00 9.96 -19.91
C VAL A 275 -34.43 10.69 -21.18
N GLU A 276 -35.68 10.64 -21.61
CA GLU A 276 -36.07 11.23 -22.91
C GLU A 276 -36.10 12.78 -22.94
N ASN A 277 -36.12 13.48 -21.81
CA ASN A 277 -36.39 14.92 -21.76
C ASN A 277 -35.26 15.85 -21.36
N GLY A 278 -33.99 15.39 -21.26
CA GLY A 278 -32.84 16.28 -21.11
C GLY A 278 -32.75 17.10 -19.80
N GLU A 279 -33.55 16.79 -18.81
CA GLU A 279 -33.56 17.50 -17.54
C GLU A 279 -32.41 17.07 -16.61
N ASN A 280 -31.96 18.00 -15.80
CA ASN A 280 -30.76 17.95 -14.97
C ASN A 280 -30.80 16.77 -13.99
N ILE A 281 -30.08 15.69 -14.34
CA ILE A 281 -30.08 14.38 -13.68
C ILE A 281 -29.65 14.46 -12.20
N GLY A 282 -28.87 15.48 -11.83
CA GLY A 282 -28.45 15.71 -10.43
C GLY A 282 -29.60 16.00 -9.45
N ARG A 283 -30.79 16.37 -9.99
CA ARG A 283 -31.99 16.62 -9.16
C ARG A 283 -32.76 15.34 -8.80
N PHE A 284 -32.59 14.24 -9.56
CA PHE A 284 -33.42 13.03 -9.39
C PHE A 284 -32.89 12.03 -8.34
N ILE A 285 -31.62 12.11 -7.98
CA ILE A 285 -31.06 11.23 -6.94
C ILE A 285 -31.48 11.68 -5.55
N ARG A 286 -31.82 12.97 -5.42
CA ARG A 286 -32.39 13.56 -4.21
C ARG A 286 -33.90 13.39 -4.18
N ASN A 287 -34.41 12.16 -4.44
CA ASN A 287 -35.82 11.94 -4.18
C ASN A 287 -36.12 12.26 -2.72
N GLU A 288 -37.12 13.11 -2.53
CA GLU A 288 -37.78 13.51 -1.31
C GLU A 288 -38.18 12.37 -0.34
N LYS A 289 -37.31 11.40 -0.12
CA LYS A 289 -37.41 10.64 1.10
C LYS A 289 -36.99 11.61 2.20
N LYS A 290 -37.99 12.20 2.86
CA LYS A 290 -37.82 12.75 4.20
C LYS A 290 -36.80 11.92 4.92
N LEU A 291 -35.64 12.50 5.25
CA LEU A 291 -34.75 11.90 6.24
C LEU A 291 -35.66 11.35 7.33
N PRO A 292 -35.54 10.11 7.75
CA PRO A 292 -36.31 9.60 8.83
C PRO A 292 -36.20 10.67 9.92
N SER A 293 -37.30 11.18 10.39
CA SER A 293 -37.34 12.18 11.46
C SER A 293 -36.72 11.64 12.76
N ALA A 294 -35.99 10.60 12.64
CA ALA A 294 -35.37 9.82 13.65
C ALA A 294 -34.14 10.53 14.17
N LYS A 295 -34.30 11.14 15.28
CA LYS A 295 -33.31 11.64 16.21
C LYS A 295 -32.47 10.51 16.84
N GLU A 296 -32.47 9.27 16.30
CA GLU A 296 -31.71 8.13 16.83
C GLU A 296 -30.26 8.23 16.38
N ILE A 297 -29.35 8.16 17.34
CA ILE A 297 -27.91 8.16 17.11
C ILE A 297 -27.46 6.71 17.05
N SER A 298 -26.67 6.35 16.03
CA SER A 298 -26.08 5.01 15.89
C SER A 298 -24.68 4.93 16.45
N LEU A 299 -23.92 6.02 16.37
CA LEU A 299 -22.56 6.10 16.90
C LEU A 299 -22.27 7.49 17.42
N THR A 300 -21.60 7.58 18.56
CA THR A 300 -21.07 8.84 19.12
C THR A 300 -19.59 8.65 19.45
N ALA A 301 -18.77 9.56 18.97
CA ALA A 301 -17.37 9.71 19.32
C ALA A 301 -17.19 10.96 20.19
N GLU A 302 -16.49 10.84 21.31
CA GLU A 302 -16.27 11.92 22.28
C GLU A 302 -14.76 12.09 22.50
N ASN A 303 -14.24 13.29 22.22
CA ASN A 303 -12.89 13.73 22.50
C ASN A 303 -11.81 12.71 22.06
N ILE A 304 -11.86 12.28 20.81
CA ILE A 304 -10.89 11.31 20.27
C ILE A 304 -9.54 11.98 20.08
N VAL A 305 -8.54 11.51 20.84
CA VAL A 305 -7.14 11.95 20.76
C VAL A 305 -6.26 10.72 20.47
N PHE A 306 -5.38 10.84 19.45
CA PHE A 306 -4.46 9.78 19.10
C PHE A 306 -3.15 10.33 18.56
N SER A 307 -2.02 9.76 19.02
CA SER A 307 -0.67 10.01 18.50
C SER A 307 0.04 8.69 18.22
N TYR A 308 0.82 8.62 17.15
CA TYR A 308 1.77 7.52 16.96
C TYR A 308 3.00 7.73 17.86
N THR A 309 3.71 6.65 18.16
CA THR A 309 4.85 6.62 19.12
C THR A 309 5.99 7.57 18.71
N ASP A 310 6.14 7.84 17.41
CA ASP A 310 7.23 8.64 16.82
C ASP A 310 6.76 10.03 16.33
N SER A 311 5.53 10.46 16.64
CA SER A 311 5.00 11.74 16.19
C SER A 311 5.04 12.79 17.30
N ASP A 312 5.62 13.95 16.99
CA ASP A 312 5.70 15.10 17.93
C ASP A 312 4.35 15.80 18.15
N SER A 313 3.35 15.51 17.29
CA SER A 313 2.00 16.10 17.34
C SER A 313 0.93 15.01 17.23
N PRO A 314 -0.25 15.21 17.84
CA PRO A 314 -1.36 14.27 17.70
C PRO A 314 -1.84 14.20 16.24
N VAL A 315 -2.13 12.98 15.76
CA VAL A 315 -2.74 12.74 14.45
C VAL A 315 -4.24 13.03 14.50
N LEU A 316 -4.88 12.78 15.65
CA LEU A 316 -6.25 13.17 15.96
C LEU A 316 -6.25 13.96 17.26
N ASP A 317 -6.88 15.14 17.25
CA ASP A 317 -6.83 16.11 18.34
C ASP A 317 -8.24 16.55 18.78
N GLY A 318 -8.83 15.78 19.69
CA GLY A 318 -10.09 16.15 20.34
C GLY A 318 -11.32 16.03 19.43
N ILE A 319 -11.38 15.05 18.54
CA ILE A 319 -12.51 14.86 17.62
C ILE A 319 -13.76 14.38 18.36
N SER A 320 -14.89 15.09 18.15
CA SER A 320 -16.21 14.74 18.67
C SER A 320 -17.28 14.90 17.59
N PHE A 321 -18.10 13.85 17.39
CA PHE A 321 -19.23 13.85 16.45
C PHE A 321 -20.20 12.71 16.74
N SER A 322 -21.38 12.74 16.09
CA SER A 322 -22.39 11.68 16.17
C SER A 322 -22.91 11.34 14.78
N LEU A 323 -23.14 10.05 14.51
CA LEU A 323 -23.75 9.54 13.28
C LEU A 323 -25.23 9.21 13.55
N LYS A 324 -26.13 9.69 12.70
CA LYS A 324 -27.55 9.40 12.75
C LYS A 324 -27.84 8.02 12.12
N LYS A 325 -28.84 7.31 12.64
CA LYS A 325 -29.24 6.01 12.10
C LYS A 325 -29.80 6.16 10.69
N GLY A 326 -29.39 5.25 9.80
CA GLY A 326 -29.85 5.24 8.41
C GLY A 326 -29.25 6.32 7.53
N THR A 327 -28.19 7.02 7.97
CA THR A 327 -27.51 8.03 7.18
C THR A 327 -26.24 7.49 6.50
N LEU A 328 -25.96 8.04 5.34
CA LEU A 328 -24.71 7.89 4.60
C LEU A 328 -23.85 9.12 4.84
N THR A 329 -22.76 8.96 5.56
CA THR A 329 -21.85 10.07 5.92
C THR A 329 -20.51 9.89 5.20
N SER A 330 -20.01 10.94 4.54
CA SER A 330 -18.68 10.93 3.91
C SER A 330 -17.64 11.60 4.81
N LEU A 331 -16.40 11.09 4.78
CA LEU A 331 -15.24 11.62 5.49
C LEU A 331 -14.15 11.96 4.48
N THR A 332 -13.89 13.26 4.25
CA THR A 332 -12.84 13.73 3.34
C THR A 332 -11.66 14.32 4.09
N GLY A 333 -10.60 14.64 3.39
CA GLY A 333 -9.37 15.23 3.90
C GLY A 333 -8.16 14.77 3.13
N ALA A 334 -7.03 15.48 3.27
CA ALA A 334 -5.77 15.14 2.61
C ALA A 334 -5.24 13.75 2.98
N SER A 335 -4.35 13.20 2.16
CA SER A 335 -3.64 11.95 2.50
C SER A 335 -2.81 12.17 3.76
N GLY A 336 -2.93 11.26 4.74
CA GLY A 336 -2.27 11.40 6.04
C GLY A 336 -2.99 12.27 7.06
N SER A 337 -4.18 12.81 6.77
CA SER A 337 -4.97 13.62 7.73
C SER A 337 -5.52 12.82 8.92
N GLY A 338 -5.44 11.47 8.90
CA GLY A 338 -5.91 10.61 9.98
C GLY A 338 -7.24 9.88 9.73
N LYS A 339 -7.81 9.90 8.50
CA LYS A 339 -9.08 9.22 8.16
C LYS A 339 -9.09 7.75 8.53
N THR A 340 -8.13 6.99 8.00
CA THR A 340 -7.98 5.55 8.32
C THR A 340 -7.79 5.31 9.81
N THR A 341 -6.98 6.15 10.48
CA THR A 341 -6.75 6.06 11.93
C THR A 341 -8.06 6.27 12.71
N LEU A 342 -8.88 7.24 12.31
CA LEU A 342 -10.18 7.49 12.91
C LEU A 342 -11.09 6.26 12.73
N LEU A 343 -11.21 5.72 11.51
CA LEU A 343 -12.03 4.53 11.25
C LEU A 343 -11.56 3.29 12.03
N GLU A 344 -10.24 3.07 12.16
CA GLU A 344 -9.68 2.00 13.00
C GLU A 344 -10.02 2.18 14.49
N ILE A 345 -10.02 3.41 14.99
CA ILE A 345 -10.41 3.71 16.38
C ILE A 345 -11.90 3.47 16.57
N LEU A 346 -12.75 3.93 15.64
CA LEU A 346 -14.20 3.72 15.71
C LEU A 346 -14.59 2.24 15.67
N SER A 347 -13.84 1.41 14.95
CA SER A 347 -14.06 -0.05 14.92
C SER A 347 -13.50 -0.79 16.13
N GLY A 348 -12.73 -0.12 16.98
CA GLY A 348 -12.05 -0.71 18.13
C GLY A 348 -10.74 -1.45 17.81
N LEU A 349 -10.20 -1.33 16.58
CA LEU A 349 -8.89 -1.90 16.22
C LEU A 349 -7.73 -1.15 16.89
N ARG A 350 -7.90 0.14 17.15
CA ARG A 350 -6.95 0.98 17.90
C ARG A 350 -7.60 1.54 19.15
N SER A 351 -6.79 1.70 20.20
CA SER A 351 -7.20 2.36 21.43
C SER A 351 -6.88 3.85 21.35
N CYS A 352 -7.74 4.69 21.89
CA CYS A 352 -7.45 6.11 22.08
C CYS A 352 -6.28 6.31 23.03
N ALA A 353 -5.54 7.41 22.87
CA ALA A 353 -4.42 7.77 23.74
C ALA A 353 -4.92 8.36 25.10
N SER A 354 -6.07 9.01 25.10
CA SER A 354 -6.64 9.67 26.29
C SER A 354 -7.71 8.82 26.97
N GLU A 355 -7.72 8.80 28.30
CA GLU A 355 -8.79 8.18 29.10
C GLU A 355 -10.14 8.91 28.95
N SER A 356 -10.12 10.20 28.60
CA SER A 356 -11.32 11.01 28.34
C SER A 356 -11.99 10.69 27.00
N SER A 357 -11.32 9.95 26.11
CA SER A 357 -11.90 9.57 24.83
C SER A 357 -12.88 8.41 24.98
N ALA A 358 -14.07 8.52 24.41
CA ALA A 358 -15.09 7.47 24.42
C ALA A 358 -15.80 7.31 23.08
N ILE A 359 -16.21 6.09 22.77
CA ILE A 359 -16.96 5.76 21.56
C ILE A 359 -18.13 4.86 21.98
N TYR A 360 -19.32 5.27 21.60
CA TYR A 360 -20.57 4.57 21.89
C TYR A 360 -21.26 4.24 20.57
N ALA A 361 -21.71 3.02 20.38
CA ALA A 361 -22.37 2.59 19.16
C ALA A 361 -23.49 1.58 19.41
N LEU A 362 -24.44 1.49 18.46
CA LEU A 362 -25.41 0.41 18.36
C LEU A 362 -24.65 -0.83 17.87
N GLY A 363 -24.32 -1.75 18.77
CA GLY A 363 -23.52 -2.91 18.43
C GLY A 363 -22.07 -2.56 18.06
N ARG A 364 -21.35 -3.54 17.53
CA ARG A 364 -19.96 -3.37 17.12
C ARG A 364 -19.87 -2.87 15.69
N PRO A 365 -19.23 -1.71 15.41
CA PRO A 365 -19.02 -1.23 14.07
C PRO A 365 -18.15 -2.21 13.24
N ALA A 366 -18.51 -2.43 11.98
CA ALA A 366 -17.78 -3.29 11.06
C ALA A 366 -16.98 -2.45 10.07
N LEU A 367 -15.65 -2.67 10.00
CA LEU A 367 -14.73 -1.90 9.16
C LEU A 367 -14.29 -2.69 7.95
N ALA A 368 -14.52 -2.15 6.75
CA ALA A 368 -13.86 -2.58 5.52
C ALA A 368 -12.62 -1.72 5.27
N GLN A 369 -11.45 -2.37 5.20
CA GLN A 369 -10.17 -1.70 5.01
C GLN A 369 -9.95 -1.28 3.56
N GLN A 370 -9.10 -0.27 3.35
CA GLN A 370 -8.72 0.24 2.03
C GLN A 370 -8.12 -0.86 1.13
N ASN A 371 -7.25 -1.71 1.66
CA ASN A 371 -6.61 -2.78 0.89
C ASN A 371 -7.47 -4.04 0.83
N SER A 372 -8.24 -4.20 -0.25
CA SER A 372 -9.11 -5.37 -0.46
C SER A 372 -8.33 -6.68 -0.67
N ASP A 373 -7.14 -6.64 -1.27
CA ASP A 373 -6.30 -7.83 -1.40
C ASP A 373 -5.87 -8.36 -0.03
N ALA A 374 -5.52 -7.46 0.88
CA ALA A 374 -5.19 -7.84 2.26
C ALA A 374 -6.40 -8.26 3.09
N ALA A 375 -7.60 -7.89 2.68
CA ALA A 375 -8.83 -8.26 3.37
C ALA A 375 -9.32 -9.69 3.06
N LEU A 376 -8.89 -10.29 1.95
CA LEU A 376 -9.24 -11.65 1.55
C LEU A 376 -8.15 -12.62 2.00
N PHE A 377 -8.50 -13.64 2.78
CA PHE A 377 -7.54 -14.58 3.36
C PHE A 377 -7.96 -16.05 3.28
N GLU A 378 -9.20 -16.36 2.88
CA GLU A 378 -9.63 -17.72 2.61
C GLU A 378 -9.39 -18.10 1.14
N THR A 379 -9.26 -19.40 0.87
CA THR A 379 -8.97 -19.91 -0.49
C THR A 379 -10.13 -19.68 -1.44
N PHE A 380 -11.37 -19.94 -0.98
CA PHE A 380 -12.56 -19.80 -1.80
C PHE A 380 -13.41 -18.60 -1.37
N ALA A 381 -14.10 -18.02 -2.35
CA ALA A 381 -14.91 -16.83 -2.12
C ALA A 381 -16.03 -17.07 -1.07
N VAL A 382 -16.68 -18.22 -1.11
CA VAL A 382 -17.72 -18.57 -0.14
C VAL A 382 -17.18 -18.64 1.28
N ASP A 383 -15.99 -19.22 1.48
CA ASP A 383 -15.39 -19.39 2.80
C ASP A 383 -14.98 -18.05 3.39
N ASP A 384 -14.47 -17.15 2.54
CA ASP A 384 -14.07 -15.80 2.98
C ASP A 384 -15.29 -14.99 3.46
N VAL A 385 -16.40 -15.02 2.74
CA VAL A 385 -17.63 -14.34 3.16
C VAL A 385 -18.25 -15.00 4.40
N ALA A 386 -18.20 -16.34 4.49
CA ALA A 386 -18.73 -17.09 5.63
C ALA A 386 -17.96 -16.88 6.94
N PHE A 387 -16.72 -16.45 6.87
CA PHE A 387 -15.81 -16.36 8.03
C PHE A 387 -16.39 -15.50 9.16
N GLY A 388 -16.91 -14.32 8.86
CA GLY A 388 -17.49 -13.39 9.84
C GLY A 388 -18.72 -13.97 10.57
N PRO A 389 -19.77 -14.33 9.83
CA PRO A 389 -20.99 -14.96 10.41
C PRO A 389 -20.68 -16.24 11.18
N ALA A 390 -19.81 -17.10 10.67
CA ALA A 390 -19.41 -18.34 11.36
C ALA A 390 -18.75 -18.07 12.72
N ASN A 391 -17.92 -17.04 12.83
CA ASN A 391 -17.30 -16.62 14.09
C ASN A 391 -18.33 -16.06 15.08
N ARG A 392 -19.40 -15.45 14.62
CA ARG A 392 -20.54 -15.06 15.45
C ARG A 392 -21.38 -16.26 15.95
N GLY A 393 -21.19 -17.43 15.34
CA GLY A 393 -21.85 -18.67 15.73
C GLY A 393 -22.97 -19.11 14.82
N GLU A 394 -23.17 -18.43 13.69
CA GLU A 394 -24.12 -18.85 12.65
C GLU A 394 -23.69 -20.17 12.01
N LYS A 395 -24.64 -21.05 11.72
CA LYS A 395 -24.40 -22.38 11.18
C LYS A 395 -25.52 -22.82 10.23
N GLY A 396 -25.21 -23.80 9.39
CA GLY A 396 -26.17 -24.46 8.52
C GLY A 396 -26.89 -23.50 7.58
N LYS A 397 -28.23 -23.57 7.51
CA LYS A 397 -29.02 -22.76 6.57
C LYS A 397 -28.91 -21.26 6.80
N LEU A 398 -28.78 -20.80 8.05
CA LEU A 398 -28.63 -19.37 8.38
C LEU A 398 -27.32 -18.83 7.81
N LEU A 399 -26.20 -19.54 8.02
CA LEU A 399 -24.91 -19.16 7.46
C LEU A 399 -24.95 -19.08 5.93
N VAL A 400 -25.49 -20.10 5.26
CA VAL A 400 -25.60 -20.11 3.79
C VAL A 400 -26.47 -18.95 3.29
N SER A 401 -27.59 -18.66 3.97
CA SER A 401 -28.46 -17.53 3.62
C SER A 401 -27.78 -16.19 3.75
N ALA A 402 -27.02 -15.96 4.86
CA ALA A 402 -26.27 -14.74 5.08
C ALA A 402 -25.20 -14.53 3.99
N VAL A 403 -24.44 -15.58 3.68
CA VAL A 403 -23.40 -15.55 2.64
C VAL A 403 -23.99 -15.26 1.27
N LYS A 404 -25.05 -15.98 0.88
CA LYS A 404 -25.73 -15.81 -0.41
C LYS A 404 -26.27 -14.39 -0.55
N SER A 405 -26.99 -13.90 0.45
CA SER A 405 -27.52 -12.53 0.45
C SER A 405 -26.41 -11.47 0.33
N ALA A 406 -25.31 -11.62 1.08
CA ALA A 406 -24.20 -10.67 1.03
C ALA A 406 -23.49 -10.67 -0.34
N MET A 407 -23.29 -11.83 -0.94
CA MET A 407 -22.68 -11.94 -2.28
C MET A 407 -23.58 -11.34 -3.36
N GLU A 408 -24.89 -11.56 -3.29
CA GLU A 408 -25.87 -10.98 -4.22
C GLU A 408 -25.92 -9.45 -4.09
N LYS A 409 -25.90 -8.89 -2.87
CA LYS A 409 -25.87 -7.44 -2.63
C LYS A 409 -24.69 -6.74 -3.30
N VAL A 410 -23.54 -7.38 -3.37
CA VAL A 410 -22.36 -6.84 -4.04
C VAL A 410 -22.28 -7.20 -5.53
N SER A 411 -23.33 -7.74 -6.12
CA SER A 411 -23.38 -8.18 -7.52
C SER A 411 -22.34 -9.27 -7.86
N LEU A 412 -22.14 -10.22 -6.95
CA LEU A 412 -21.37 -11.45 -7.16
C LEU A 412 -22.33 -12.66 -7.01
N PRO A 413 -22.96 -13.14 -8.12
CA PRO A 413 -23.90 -14.25 -8.05
C PRO A 413 -23.28 -15.46 -7.35
N PHE A 414 -23.98 -16.00 -6.35
CA PHE A 414 -23.47 -17.08 -5.50
C PHE A 414 -23.04 -18.30 -6.31
N ASP A 415 -23.89 -18.74 -7.25
CA ASP A 415 -23.64 -19.95 -8.03
C ASP A 415 -22.39 -19.86 -8.93
N ASP A 416 -22.05 -18.64 -9.39
CA ASP A 416 -20.89 -18.38 -10.25
C ASP A 416 -19.60 -18.18 -9.48
N PHE A 417 -19.69 -17.64 -8.27
CA PHE A 417 -18.51 -17.14 -7.53
C PHE A 417 -18.15 -17.97 -6.30
N ALA A 418 -19.08 -18.71 -5.69
CA ALA A 418 -18.85 -19.41 -4.43
C ALA A 418 -17.60 -20.30 -4.44
N SER A 419 -17.39 -21.06 -5.52
CA SER A 419 -16.27 -21.99 -5.69
C SER A 419 -15.02 -21.37 -6.31
N ARG A 420 -15.05 -20.07 -6.66
CA ARG A 420 -13.86 -19.40 -7.20
C ARG A 420 -12.83 -19.14 -6.13
N GLN A 421 -11.57 -19.31 -6.51
CA GLN A 421 -10.45 -18.99 -5.64
C GLN A 421 -10.28 -17.47 -5.53
N THR A 422 -10.15 -16.95 -4.32
CA THR A 422 -10.07 -15.50 -4.03
C THR A 422 -8.94 -14.78 -4.76
N PHE A 423 -7.81 -15.46 -4.94
CA PHE A 423 -6.63 -14.90 -5.61
C PHE A 423 -6.73 -14.86 -7.14
N THR A 424 -7.70 -15.55 -7.76
CA THR A 424 -7.93 -15.51 -9.21
C THR A 424 -8.90 -14.41 -9.63
N LEU A 425 -9.55 -13.76 -8.68
CA LEU A 425 -10.51 -12.70 -8.94
C LEU A 425 -9.81 -11.41 -9.43
N SER A 426 -10.49 -10.65 -10.29
CA SER A 426 -10.06 -9.31 -10.67
C SER A 426 -10.09 -8.34 -9.48
N GLY A 427 -9.37 -7.22 -9.57
CA GLY A 427 -9.32 -6.22 -8.49
C GLY A 427 -10.71 -5.73 -8.04
N GLY A 428 -11.61 -5.47 -9.01
CA GLY A 428 -12.99 -5.07 -8.71
C GLY A 428 -13.84 -6.18 -8.08
N GLU A 429 -13.65 -7.45 -8.50
CA GLU A 429 -14.32 -8.61 -7.89
C GLU A 429 -13.82 -8.84 -6.46
N LYS A 430 -12.51 -8.74 -6.23
CA LYS A 430 -11.91 -8.82 -4.88
C LYS A 430 -12.45 -7.73 -3.96
N ARG A 431 -12.55 -6.48 -4.46
CA ARG A 431 -13.12 -5.37 -3.70
C ARG A 431 -14.54 -5.67 -3.26
N ARG A 432 -15.39 -6.10 -4.17
CA ARG A 432 -16.77 -6.47 -3.88
C ARG A 432 -16.87 -7.66 -2.95
N LEU A 433 -16.03 -8.68 -3.12
CA LEU A 433 -15.99 -9.83 -2.22
C LEU A 433 -15.58 -9.44 -0.79
N SER A 434 -14.57 -8.58 -0.65
CA SER A 434 -14.16 -8.04 0.65
C SER A 434 -15.30 -7.31 1.35
N LEU A 435 -16.08 -6.50 0.61
CA LEU A 435 -17.29 -5.84 1.13
C LEU A 435 -18.36 -6.85 1.52
N ALA A 436 -18.58 -7.90 0.70
CA ALA A 436 -19.54 -8.97 1.04
C ALA A 436 -19.21 -9.62 2.39
N GLY A 437 -17.92 -9.90 2.66
CA GLY A 437 -17.49 -10.49 3.93
C GLY A 437 -17.75 -9.58 5.15
N ILE A 438 -17.80 -8.27 4.96
CA ILE A 438 -18.16 -7.31 6.02
C ILE A 438 -19.68 -7.17 6.14
N ILE A 439 -20.39 -7.09 5.01
CA ILE A 439 -21.86 -6.97 4.98
C ILE A 439 -22.53 -8.22 5.56
N ALA A 440 -21.98 -9.40 5.30
CA ALA A 440 -22.48 -10.67 5.87
C ALA A 440 -22.47 -10.67 7.40
N MET A 441 -21.68 -9.78 8.04
CA MET A 441 -21.69 -9.63 9.49
C MET A 441 -22.96 -8.93 10.03
N ASP A 442 -23.82 -8.39 9.20
CA ASP A 442 -25.07 -7.69 9.56
C ASP A 442 -24.91 -6.69 10.72
N ALA A 443 -23.89 -5.82 10.62
CA ALA A 443 -23.64 -4.78 11.61
C ALA A 443 -24.67 -3.63 11.48
N ASP A 444 -24.89 -2.88 12.58
CA ASP A 444 -25.73 -1.67 12.55
C ASP A 444 -24.98 -0.46 11.99
N VAL A 445 -23.64 -0.43 12.17
CA VAL A 445 -22.76 0.65 11.71
C VAL A 445 -21.65 0.03 10.83
N PHE A 446 -21.57 0.47 9.59
CA PHE A 446 -20.53 0.13 8.64
C PHE A 446 -19.55 1.28 8.46
N LEU A 447 -18.28 0.96 8.51
CA LEU A 447 -17.17 1.88 8.28
C LEU A 447 -16.40 1.43 7.03
N PHE A 448 -16.32 2.26 6.00
CA PHE A 448 -15.64 1.90 4.75
C PHE A 448 -14.47 2.85 4.50
N ASP A 449 -13.26 2.29 4.41
CA ASP A 449 -12.06 3.06 4.14
C ASP A 449 -11.74 3.04 2.64
N GLU A 450 -11.98 4.17 1.97
CA GLU A 450 -11.83 4.38 0.53
C GLU A 450 -12.41 3.22 -0.31
N PRO A 451 -13.72 2.91 -0.19
CA PRO A 451 -14.31 1.70 -0.79
C PRO A 451 -14.25 1.66 -2.32
N THR A 452 -14.10 2.80 -2.97
CA THR A 452 -14.15 2.99 -4.42
C THR A 452 -12.78 3.19 -5.07
N ALA A 453 -11.71 3.29 -4.28
CA ALA A 453 -10.37 3.56 -4.78
C ALA A 453 -9.91 2.50 -5.81
N GLY A 454 -9.36 2.97 -6.96
CA GLY A 454 -8.86 2.11 -8.03
C GLY A 454 -9.94 1.41 -8.88
N LEU A 455 -11.21 1.85 -8.77
CA LEU A 455 -12.31 1.31 -9.56
C LEU A 455 -12.67 2.23 -10.72
N ASP A 456 -13.15 1.62 -11.82
CA ASP A 456 -13.75 2.36 -12.94
C ASP A 456 -15.12 2.95 -12.55
N GLY A 457 -15.66 3.86 -13.36
CA GLY A 457 -16.90 4.58 -13.07
C GLY A 457 -18.10 3.66 -12.81
N GLU A 458 -18.22 2.56 -13.56
CA GLU A 458 -19.33 1.60 -13.37
C GLU A 458 -19.21 0.86 -12.03
N ALA A 459 -18.02 0.41 -11.66
CA ALA A 459 -17.81 -0.28 -10.40
C ALA A 459 -17.96 0.67 -9.18
N ARG A 460 -17.50 1.93 -9.31
CA ARG A 460 -17.71 2.99 -8.30
C ARG A 460 -19.19 3.21 -8.04
N SER A 461 -19.97 3.40 -9.09
CA SER A 461 -21.42 3.59 -9.01
C SER A 461 -22.12 2.45 -8.29
N LYS A 462 -21.77 1.19 -8.58
CA LYS A 462 -22.33 0.02 -7.91
C LYS A 462 -22.05 0.00 -6.40
N ILE A 463 -20.84 0.43 -5.97
CA ILE A 463 -20.51 0.50 -4.54
C ILE A 463 -21.24 1.65 -3.83
N LEU A 464 -21.37 2.82 -4.47
CA LEU A 464 -22.13 3.93 -3.90
C LEU A 464 -23.61 3.56 -3.72
N LEU A 465 -24.21 2.92 -4.72
CA LEU A 465 -25.58 2.38 -4.63
C LEU A 465 -25.72 1.32 -3.54
N LEU A 466 -24.74 0.42 -3.40
CA LEU A 466 -24.71 -0.55 -2.32
C LEU A 466 -24.75 0.12 -0.95
N MET A 467 -23.92 1.15 -0.73
CA MET A 467 -23.90 1.90 0.53
C MET A 467 -25.23 2.60 0.79
N ARG A 468 -25.85 3.18 -0.23
CA ARG A 468 -27.18 3.79 -0.13
C ARG A 468 -28.24 2.75 0.24
N ASN A 469 -28.25 1.58 -0.41
CA ASN A 469 -29.20 0.50 -0.11
C ASN A 469 -29.06 0.01 1.34
N LEU A 470 -27.81 -0.05 1.88
CA LEU A 470 -27.61 -0.37 3.30
C LEU A 470 -28.25 0.67 4.22
N CYS A 471 -28.14 1.96 3.88
CA CYS A 471 -28.81 3.03 4.63
C CYS A 471 -30.34 2.94 4.53
N ASP A 472 -30.88 2.62 3.36
CA ASP A 472 -32.31 2.38 3.14
C ASP A 472 -32.84 1.18 3.94
N GLU A 473 -31.99 0.18 4.21
CA GLU A 473 -32.28 -0.94 5.14
C GLU A 473 -32.17 -0.53 6.63
N GLY A 474 -31.87 0.75 6.93
CA GLY A 474 -31.76 1.28 8.30
C GLY A 474 -30.36 1.13 8.92
N LYS A 475 -29.36 0.71 8.15
CA LYS A 475 -27.95 0.68 8.59
C LYS A 475 -27.33 2.07 8.49
N THR A 476 -26.30 2.35 9.29
CA THR A 476 -25.56 3.61 9.23
C THR A 476 -24.21 3.37 8.56
N VAL A 477 -23.84 4.23 7.62
CA VAL A 477 -22.60 4.09 6.85
C VAL A 477 -21.77 5.35 6.97
N LEU A 478 -20.48 5.19 7.39
CA LEU A 478 -19.45 6.21 7.30
C LEU A 478 -18.37 5.71 6.34
N PHE A 479 -18.08 6.48 5.27
CA PHE A 479 -17.04 6.12 4.33
C PHE A 479 -16.04 7.24 4.10
N SER A 480 -14.76 6.89 3.98
CA SER A 480 -13.73 7.85 3.60
C SER A 480 -13.62 7.91 2.07
N THR A 481 -13.40 9.11 1.55
CA THR A 481 -13.13 9.33 0.12
C THR A 481 -12.27 10.58 -0.09
N HIS A 482 -11.62 10.64 -1.23
CA HIS A 482 -10.92 11.83 -1.73
C HIS A 482 -11.57 12.39 -3.02
N HIS A 483 -12.68 11.81 -3.47
CA HIS A 483 -13.46 12.26 -4.61
C HIS A 483 -14.62 13.15 -4.16
N ALA A 484 -14.69 14.35 -4.70
CA ALA A 484 -15.74 15.32 -4.35
C ALA A 484 -17.14 14.85 -4.76
N ASP A 485 -17.27 14.24 -5.94
CA ASP A 485 -18.52 13.70 -6.46
C ASP A 485 -19.09 12.55 -5.60
N GLU A 486 -18.24 11.78 -4.94
CA GLU A 486 -18.67 10.75 -3.98
C GLU A 486 -19.09 11.38 -2.65
N ALA A 487 -18.38 12.43 -2.21
CA ALA A 487 -18.75 13.17 -1.00
C ALA A 487 -20.12 13.85 -1.14
N ASP A 488 -20.40 14.43 -2.31
CA ASP A 488 -21.68 15.06 -2.63
C ASP A 488 -22.87 14.06 -2.66
N PHE A 489 -22.58 12.77 -2.87
CA PHE A 489 -23.59 11.71 -2.83
C PHE A 489 -24.05 11.37 -1.41
N ALA A 490 -23.30 11.74 -0.37
CA ALA A 490 -23.62 11.47 1.03
C ALA A 490 -24.68 12.44 1.58
N ASP A 491 -25.39 12.03 2.64
CA ASP A 491 -26.36 12.87 3.37
C ASP A 491 -25.63 13.89 4.24
N GLU A 492 -24.49 13.49 4.82
CA GLU A 492 -23.66 14.33 5.70
C GLU A 492 -22.20 14.26 5.22
N HIS A 493 -21.50 15.36 5.36
CA HIS A 493 -20.10 15.47 4.95
C HIS A 493 -19.22 15.99 6.09
N PHE A 494 -18.16 15.24 6.42
CA PHE A 494 -17.15 15.63 7.40
C PHE A 494 -15.81 15.86 6.68
N HIS A 495 -15.18 16.99 6.99
CA HIS A 495 -13.83 17.30 6.48
C HIS A 495 -12.81 17.26 7.61
N LEU A 496 -11.79 16.41 7.47
CA LEU A 496 -10.72 16.19 8.44
C LEU A 496 -9.43 16.91 8.01
N GLU A 497 -9.04 17.93 8.78
CA GLU A 497 -7.83 18.71 8.57
C GLU A 497 -7.09 18.95 9.89
N GLY A 498 -5.75 18.79 9.89
CA GLY A 498 -4.93 19.02 11.09
C GLY A 498 -5.34 18.19 12.32
N GLY A 499 -5.89 16.99 12.09
CA GLY A 499 -6.38 16.11 13.16
C GLY A 499 -7.73 16.52 13.76
N LYS A 500 -8.45 17.49 13.17
CA LYS A 500 -9.76 17.98 13.61
C LYS A 500 -10.79 17.91 12.50
N ILE A 501 -12.06 17.72 12.85
CA ILE A 501 -13.16 17.92 11.91
C ILE A 501 -13.41 19.43 11.84
N VAL A 502 -13.10 20.05 10.69
CA VAL A 502 -13.17 21.50 10.49
C VAL A 502 -14.49 21.93 9.86
N GLU A 503 -15.19 21.02 9.18
CA GLU A 503 -16.42 21.31 8.48
C GLU A 503 -17.39 20.13 8.62
N ILE A 504 -18.64 20.42 8.96
CA ILE A 504 -19.76 19.49 8.96
C ILE A 504 -20.86 20.13 8.13
N LEU A 505 -21.08 19.60 6.91
CA LEU A 505 -22.15 20.05 6.02
C LEU A 505 -23.24 18.99 6.00
N GLU A 506 -24.47 19.43 6.25
CA GLU A 506 -25.67 18.64 5.99
C GLU A 506 -26.18 19.02 4.60
N ASN A 507 -26.28 18.09 3.69
CA ASN A 507 -26.83 18.31 2.36
C ASN A 507 -28.37 18.39 2.43
N PHE A 508 -28.90 19.48 2.97
CA PHE A 508 -30.31 19.80 2.90
C PHE A 508 -30.64 20.49 1.58
N SER A 509 -31.57 19.94 0.81
CA SER A 509 -32.21 20.66 -0.28
C SER A 509 -33.07 21.77 0.27
N GLU A 510 -32.52 22.98 0.49
CA GLU A 510 -33.40 24.17 0.62
C GLU A 510 -33.99 24.44 -0.77
N GLU A 511 -35.33 24.43 -0.81
CA GLU A 511 -36.13 25.03 -1.89
C GLU A 511 -35.71 26.48 -2.08
N LYS A 512 -34.89 26.79 -3.10
CA LYS A 512 -34.84 28.14 -3.63
C LYS A 512 -35.92 28.28 -4.70
N ASN A 513 -37.11 28.66 -4.27
CA ASN A 513 -38.04 29.37 -5.12
C ASN A 513 -37.42 30.74 -5.47
N HIS A 514 -36.82 30.87 -6.65
CA HIS A 514 -36.74 32.14 -7.36
C HIS A 514 -36.73 31.92 -8.85
N ALA A 515 -37.83 32.33 -9.41
CA ALA A 515 -38.15 32.91 -10.70
C ALA A 515 -37.09 32.97 -11.78
N GLU A 516 -37.52 32.45 -12.89
CA GLU A 516 -37.23 32.78 -14.29
C GLU A 516 -36.38 34.02 -14.54
N SER A 517 -35.30 33.84 -15.29
CA SER A 517 -35.04 34.68 -16.50
C SER A 517 -34.04 34.00 -17.45
N ASN A 518 -34.51 33.91 -18.67
CA ASN A 518 -33.85 33.58 -19.92
C ASN A 518 -32.39 34.03 -20.03
N SER A 519 -31.52 33.13 -20.54
CA SER A 519 -30.95 33.37 -21.89
C SER A 519 -29.90 32.30 -22.20
N ASN A 520 -30.06 31.72 -23.35
CA ASN A 520 -29.03 31.08 -24.15
C ASN A 520 -27.85 32.04 -24.31
N ASP A 521 -26.64 31.51 -24.05
CA ASP A 521 -25.48 31.79 -24.90
C ASP A 521 -24.24 31.09 -24.35
N PHE A 522 -23.72 30.18 -25.14
CA PHE A 522 -22.34 29.71 -25.03
C PHE A 522 -21.46 30.63 -25.86
N PRO A 523 -20.38 31.21 -25.39
CA PRO A 523 -19.35 31.76 -26.22
C PRO A 523 -18.27 30.73 -26.56
N VAL A 524 -18.17 30.48 -27.86
CA VAL A 524 -16.95 30.02 -28.53
C VAL A 524 -16.12 31.28 -28.80
N GLY A 525 -14.82 31.24 -28.56
CA GLY A 525 -13.91 32.22 -29.09
C GLY A 525 -12.74 32.56 -28.18
N ALA A 526 -11.58 32.16 -28.63
CA ALA A 526 -10.27 32.53 -28.16
C ALA A 526 -9.99 34.04 -28.33
N GLU A 527 -9.15 34.62 -27.52
CA GLU A 527 -7.87 35.21 -27.92
C GLU A 527 -7.23 36.00 -26.77
N ASP A 528 -5.91 36.04 -26.82
CA ASP A 528 -4.93 36.66 -25.98
C ASP A 528 -5.25 38.08 -25.47
N SER A 529 -4.85 38.39 -24.24
CA SER A 529 -3.97 39.54 -23.98
C SER A 529 -3.57 39.71 -22.51
N SER A 530 -2.28 39.73 -22.35
CA SER A 530 -1.41 40.53 -21.44
C SER A 530 -1.93 40.92 -20.03
N TYR A 531 -1.25 40.41 -19.09
CA TYR A 531 -1.17 40.84 -17.68
C TYR A 531 -0.53 42.23 -17.54
N ASN A 532 -1.21 43.14 -16.85
CA ASN A 532 -0.56 44.20 -16.08
C ASN A 532 -1.33 44.47 -14.78
N GLY A 533 -0.58 44.40 -13.68
CA GLY A 533 -1.08 44.56 -12.35
C GLY A 533 -1.55 45.96 -11.98
N THR A 534 -2.43 45.99 -11.02
CA THR A 534 -2.41 47.02 -9.95
C THR A 534 -3.34 46.59 -8.82
N GLU A 535 -2.80 46.63 -7.61
CA GLU A 535 -3.54 46.54 -6.36
C GLU A 535 -4.65 47.59 -6.27
N LYS A 536 -5.85 47.16 -5.85
CA LYS A 536 -6.75 48.03 -5.06
C LYS A 536 -7.63 47.20 -4.15
N LYS A 537 -7.47 47.47 -2.84
CA LYS A 537 -8.40 47.12 -1.77
C LYS A 537 -9.77 47.68 -2.10
N HIS A 538 -10.80 46.85 -1.99
CA HIS A 538 -12.08 47.27 -1.45
C HIS A 538 -12.76 46.11 -0.76
N SER A 539 -12.99 46.35 0.52
CA SER A 539 -13.93 45.64 1.38
C SER A 539 -15.36 45.90 0.94
N GLU A 540 -16.13 44.83 0.77
CA GLU A 540 -17.56 44.91 1.07
C GLU A 540 -18.09 43.47 1.30
N ASN A 541 -18.72 43.34 2.47
CA ASN A 541 -19.36 42.16 2.98
C ASN A 541 -20.62 41.82 2.15
N GLU A 542 -20.64 40.71 1.45
CA GLU A 542 -21.86 39.98 1.20
C GLU A 542 -21.93 38.76 2.14
N LYS A 543 -22.75 38.89 3.14
CA LYS A 543 -23.15 37.83 4.04
C LYS A 543 -24.03 36.84 3.27
N ILE A 544 -23.45 35.81 2.69
CA ILE A 544 -24.15 34.58 2.42
C ILE A 544 -24.40 33.94 3.79
N GLY A 545 -25.67 33.85 4.15
CA GLY A 545 -26.09 33.28 5.44
C GLY A 545 -25.80 31.78 5.51
N VAL A 546 -24.59 31.43 5.85
CA VAL A 546 -24.26 30.12 6.37
C VAL A 546 -24.65 30.12 7.84
N GLN A 547 -25.80 29.56 8.16
CA GLN A 547 -26.08 29.20 9.54
C GLN A 547 -25.05 28.14 9.98
N LYS A 548 -24.02 28.62 10.64
CA LYS A 548 -23.19 27.77 11.48
C LYS A 548 -24.07 27.24 12.59
N THR A 549 -24.59 26.04 12.47
CA THR A 549 -25.11 25.32 13.62
C THR A 549 -23.94 24.95 14.52
N SER A 550 -23.48 25.89 15.31
CA SER A 550 -22.70 25.63 16.51
C SER A 550 -23.64 25.07 17.57
N SER A 551 -24.15 23.88 17.38
CA SER A 551 -24.73 23.10 18.45
C SER A 551 -23.80 21.91 18.72
N VAL A 552 -22.71 22.18 19.40
CA VAL A 552 -22.24 21.25 20.41
C VAL A 552 -23.44 21.15 21.38
N ASP A 553 -24.31 20.15 21.17
CA ASP A 553 -25.27 19.75 22.18
C ASP A 553 -24.48 19.67 23.48
N SER A 554 -24.91 20.36 24.52
CA SER A 554 -24.18 20.34 25.78
C SER A 554 -23.90 18.87 26.16
N ALA A 555 -22.73 18.55 26.69
CA ALA A 555 -22.32 17.19 27.03
C ALA A 555 -23.40 16.44 27.84
N GLU A 556 -24.26 17.16 28.54
CA GLU A 556 -25.37 16.65 29.30
C GLU A 556 -26.57 16.19 28.43
N ASN A 557 -26.85 16.87 27.32
CA ASN A 557 -27.92 16.50 26.39
C ASN A 557 -27.48 15.24 25.57
N VAL A 558 -26.23 15.18 25.19
CA VAL A 558 -25.63 13.98 24.51
C VAL A 558 -25.68 12.78 25.46
N ARG A 559 -25.36 12.97 26.75
CA ARG A 559 -25.42 11.91 27.77
C ARG A 559 -26.84 11.39 27.99
N LYS A 560 -27.83 12.26 28.14
CA LYS A 560 -29.25 11.87 28.31
C LYS A 560 -29.79 11.15 27.07
N LYS A 561 -29.41 11.59 25.87
CA LYS A 561 -29.80 10.98 24.59
C LYS A 561 -29.17 9.59 24.40
N ARG A 562 -27.94 9.41 24.84
CA ARG A 562 -27.19 8.15 24.84
C ARG A 562 -27.81 7.09 25.76
N GLU A 563 -28.18 7.48 26.98
CA GLU A 563 -28.76 6.55 27.98
C GLU A 563 -30.15 6.07 27.52
N SER A 564 -30.89 6.87 26.75
CA SER A 564 -32.20 6.52 26.21
C SER A 564 -32.15 5.60 24.99
N GLN A 565 -30.97 5.43 24.34
CA GLN A 565 -30.84 4.71 23.06
C GLN A 565 -30.07 3.40 23.14
N ASN A 566 -29.75 2.88 24.34
CA ASN A 566 -29.00 1.64 24.54
C ASN A 566 -27.63 1.55 23.78
N LEU A 567 -26.97 2.70 23.59
CA LEU A 567 -25.64 2.73 22.99
C LEU A 567 -24.61 2.08 23.93
N LEU A 568 -23.83 1.14 23.40
CA LEU A 568 -22.80 0.41 24.13
C LEU A 568 -21.42 1.02 23.90
N LEU A 569 -20.61 1.12 24.93
CA LEU A 569 -19.21 1.54 24.80
C LEU A 569 -18.44 0.54 23.92
N VAL A 570 -17.78 1.02 22.87
CA VAL A 570 -17.04 0.14 21.93
C VAL A 570 -15.97 -0.70 22.63
N ARG A 571 -15.38 -0.20 23.72
CA ARG A 571 -14.45 -0.96 24.57
C ARG A 571 -15.06 -2.22 25.21
N GLN A 572 -16.40 -2.31 25.31
CA GLN A 572 -17.09 -3.51 25.82
C GLN A 572 -17.15 -4.65 24.78
N PHE A 573 -16.75 -4.39 23.54
CA PHE A 573 -16.56 -5.40 22.49
C PHE A 573 -15.06 -5.74 22.40
N PRO A 574 -14.50 -6.54 23.34
CA PRO A 574 -13.07 -6.81 23.34
C PRO A 574 -12.69 -7.57 22.07
N LEU A 575 -11.73 -7.02 21.34
CA LEU A 575 -11.02 -7.74 20.31
C LEU A 575 -10.04 -8.69 21.02
N GLU A 576 -10.49 -9.93 21.29
CA GLU A 576 -9.58 -10.96 21.76
C GLU A 576 -8.53 -11.18 20.67
N GLY A 577 -7.27 -10.87 20.97
CA GLY A 577 -6.18 -10.85 19.97
C GLY A 577 -5.60 -9.45 19.72
N SER A 578 -6.21 -8.38 20.23
CA SER A 578 -5.64 -7.02 20.15
C SER A 578 -4.23 -6.93 20.75
N LYS A 579 -3.91 -7.76 21.76
CA LYS A 579 -2.55 -7.88 22.32
C LYS A 579 -1.56 -8.45 21.30
N ILE A 580 -1.98 -9.41 20.47
CA ILE A 580 -1.14 -9.97 19.39
C ILE A 580 -0.89 -8.88 18.34
N LEU A 581 -1.94 -8.17 17.95
CA LEU A 581 -1.85 -7.06 17.01
C LEU A 581 -0.92 -5.95 17.54
N LYS A 582 -1.08 -5.57 18.81
CA LYS A 582 -0.21 -4.57 19.44
C LYS A 582 1.26 -5.03 19.48
N ASN A 583 1.52 -6.26 19.87
CA ASN A 583 2.89 -6.80 19.91
C ASN A 583 3.52 -6.85 18.51
N LEU A 584 2.74 -7.16 17.46
CA LEU A 584 3.22 -7.17 16.09
C LEU A 584 3.43 -5.74 15.55
N GLN A 585 2.56 -4.80 15.91
CA GLN A 585 2.73 -3.39 15.59
C GLN A 585 3.97 -2.82 16.28
N ASP A 586 4.13 -3.07 17.58
CA ASP A 586 5.33 -2.68 18.32
C ASP A 586 6.60 -3.30 17.68
N PHE A 587 6.54 -4.56 17.25
CA PHE A 587 7.65 -5.22 16.55
C PHE A 587 7.92 -4.60 15.16
N SER A 588 6.86 -4.25 14.39
CA SER A 588 7.02 -3.57 13.10
C SER A 588 7.60 -2.18 13.28
N GLU A 589 7.16 -1.43 14.28
CA GLU A 589 7.69 -0.10 14.59
C GLU A 589 9.17 -0.18 15.02
N ILE A 590 9.53 -1.15 15.85
CA ILE A 590 10.94 -1.42 16.25
C ILE A 590 11.76 -1.85 15.03
N GLY A 591 11.24 -2.74 14.19
CA GLY A 591 11.91 -3.20 12.98
C GLY A 591 12.02 -2.12 11.90
N LEU A 592 11.02 -1.23 11.79
CA LEU A 592 10.96 -0.15 10.81
C LEU A 592 11.74 1.10 11.26
N SER A 593 11.79 1.39 12.57
CA SER A 593 12.50 2.57 13.10
C SER A 593 14.03 2.37 13.17
N GLY A 594 14.51 1.14 12.96
CA GLY A 594 15.94 0.81 12.93
C GLY A 594 16.74 1.33 14.12
N SER A 595 17.97 1.76 13.87
CA SER A 595 18.89 2.25 14.89
C SER A 595 18.39 3.47 15.68
N SER A 596 17.43 4.25 15.15
CA SER A 596 16.90 5.44 15.84
C SER A 596 16.11 5.09 17.10
N SER A 597 15.41 3.95 17.13
CA SER A 597 14.67 3.50 18.32
C SER A 597 15.58 2.92 19.42
N LEU A 598 16.77 2.43 19.06
CA LEU A 598 17.75 1.88 20.00
C LEU A 598 18.73 2.93 20.51
N ALA A 599 18.99 3.98 19.71
CA ALA A 599 19.88 5.08 20.07
C ALA A 599 19.12 6.22 20.78
N SER A 600 19.78 6.87 21.76
CA SER A 600 19.26 8.09 22.39
C SER A 600 19.23 9.24 21.38
N GLU A 601 18.07 9.89 21.22
CA GLU A 601 17.86 10.99 20.26
C GLU A 601 18.82 12.19 20.39
N LYS A 602 19.55 12.34 21.47
CA LYS A 602 20.36 13.53 21.79
C LYS A 602 21.83 13.30 22.10
N LYS A 603 22.33 12.06 22.19
CA LYS A 603 23.76 11.83 22.41
C LYS A 603 24.43 11.37 21.13
N ILE A 604 25.40 12.15 20.66
CA ILE A 604 26.28 11.78 19.55
C ILE A 604 27.01 10.52 19.94
N ALA A 605 26.55 9.36 19.46
CA ALA A 605 27.25 8.11 19.65
C ALA A 605 28.56 8.18 18.84
N PRO A 606 29.73 8.11 19.49
CA PRO A 606 31.01 8.31 18.81
C PRO A 606 31.25 7.28 17.69
N LEU A 607 30.66 6.09 17.84
CA LEU A 607 30.75 5.01 16.84
C LEU A 607 29.92 5.23 15.57
N LYS A 608 28.95 6.15 15.55
CA LYS A 608 28.20 6.49 14.33
C LYS A 608 29.10 7.14 13.26
N LYS A 609 30.19 7.82 13.66
CA LYS A 609 31.11 8.51 12.74
C LYS A 609 32.15 7.56 12.11
N ILE A 610 32.24 6.32 12.55
CA ILE A 610 33.21 5.35 12.04
C ILE A 610 32.76 4.86 10.66
N PRO A 611 33.69 4.65 9.69
CA PRO A 611 33.38 4.08 8.38
C PRO A 611 32.64 2.72 8.49
N PRO A 612 31.67 2.43 7.59
CA PRO A 612 30.86 1.22 7.64
C PRO A 612 31.68 -0.08 7.70
N ALA A 613 32.72 -0.20 6.89
CA ALA A 613 33.62 -1.36 6.91
C ALA A 613 34.29 -1.59 8.28
N ALA A 614 34.71 -0.52 8.95
CA ALA A 614 35.35 -0.59 10.27
C ALA A 614 34.35 -1.02 11.36
N LYS A 615 33.09 -0.63 11.25
CA LYS A 615 32.01 -1.11 12.15
C LYS A 615 31.84 -2.63 12.04
N TYR A 616 31.83 -3.16 10.81
CA TYR A 616 31.76 -4.62 10.57
C TYR A 616 32.97 -5.35 11.15
N LEU A 617 34.17 -4.87 10.88
CA LEU A 617 35.41 -5.49 11.39
C LEU A 617 35.45 -5.48 12.93
N LEU A 618 35.04 -4.35 13.54
CA LEU A 618 34.94 -4.26 15.01
C LEU A 618 33.91 -5.24 15.57
N PHE A 619 32.72 -5.31 14.96
CA PHE A 619 31.67 -6.25 15.36
C PHE A 619 32.13 -7.71 15.22
N ILE A 620 32.63 -8.09 14.03
CA ILE A 620 33.10 -9.46 13.77
C ILE A 620 34.25 -9.81 14.70
N GLY A 621 35.21 -8.89 14.89
CA GLY A 621 36.35 -9.08 15.78
C GLY A 621 35.94 -9.40 17.23
N ILE A 622 35.06 -8.57 17.80
CA ILE A 622 34.58 -8.78 19.18
C ILE A 622 33.69 -10.01 19.26
N PHE A 623 32.75 -10.20 18.30
CA PHE A 623 31.80 -11.30 18.30
C PHE A 623 32.49 -12.68 18.18
N VAL A 624 33.38 -12.84 17.18
CA VAL A 624 34.10 -14.08 16.95
C VAL A 624 35.08 -14.36 18.10
N SER A 625 35.80 -13.33 18.59
CA SER A 625 36.69 -13.50 19.72
C SER A 625 35.95 -13.93 20.98
N ALA A 626 34.77 -13.34 21.23
CA ALA A 626 33.91 -13.68 22.36
C ALA A 626 33.44 -15.15 22.31
N LEU A 627 33.24 -15.74 21.13
CA LEU A 627 32.77 -17.13 20.95
C LEU A 627 33.91 -18.17 21.00
N VAL A 628 35.11 -17.81 20.50
CA VAL A 628 36.21 -18.76 20.32
C VAL A 628 37.10 -18.88 21.56
N VAL A 629 37.12 -17.85 22.43
CA VAL A 629 38.00 -17.81 23.59
C VAL A 629 37.65 -18.89 24.61
N LYS A 630 38.65 -19.65 25.03
CA LYS A 630 38.48 -20.78 26.01
C LYS A 630 38.71 -20.40 27.47
N PRO A 631 39.72 -19.60 27.86
CA PRO A 631 39.98 -19.27 29.25
C PRO A 631 38.88 -18.39 29.86
N LEU A 632 38.40 -18.76 31.06
CA LEU A 632 37.26 -18.09 31.71
C LEU A 632 37.50 -16.59 31.95
N TRP A 633 38.72 -16.19 32.34
CA TRP A 633 39.04 -14.78 32.58
C TRP A 633 39.01 -13.95 31.31
N LEU A 634 39.40 -14.53 30.18
CA LEU A 634 39.29 -13.88 28.86
C LEU A 634 37.81 -13.79 28.39
N CYS A 635 36.98 -14.81 28.68
CA CYS A 635 35.52 -14.71 28.42
C CYS A 635 34.92 -13.53 29.18
N GLY A 636 35.29 -13.33 30.46
CA GLY A 636 34.88 -12.18 31.25
C GLY A 636 35.36 -10.85 30.68
N LEU A 637 36.60 -10.80 30.19
CA LEU A 637 37.16 -9.61 29.54
C LEU A 637 36.39 -9.26 28.25
N PHE A 638 36.09 -10.24 27.37
CA PHE A 638 35.33 -9.98 26.13
C PHE A 638 33.87 -9.66 26.42
N ALA A 639 33.25 -10.25 27.45
CA ALA A 639 31.93 -9.86 27.93
C ALA A 639 31.92 -8.39 28.38
N PHE A 640 32.91 -7.96 29.15
CA PHE A 640 33.08 -6.56 29.55
C PHE A 640 33.33 -5.64 28.35
N LEU A 641 34.21 -6.04 27.41
CA LEU A 641 34.47 -5.23 26.18
C LEU A 641 33.22 -5.11 25.30
N SER A 642 32.42 -6.17 25.15
CA SER A 642 31.16 -6.13 24.38
C SER A 642 30.13 -5.21 25.06
N PHE A 643 30.07 -5.22 26.38
CA PHE A 643 29.21 -4.31 27.15
C PHE A 643 29.66 -2.84 26.97
N VAL A 644 30.97 -2.57 27.06
CA VAL A 644 31.53 -1.23 26.80
C VAL A 644 31.26 -0.80 25.37
N TYR A 645 31.40 -1.71 24.40
CA TYR A 645 31.05 -1.46 23.01
C TYR A 645 29.57 -1.06 22.83
N ALA A 646 28.65 -1.75 23.55
CA ALA A 646 27.23 -1.43 23.53
C ALA A 646 26.95 -0.02 24.12
N LEU A 647 27.65 0.37 25.18
CA LEU A 647 27.53 1.73 25.73
C LEU A 647 28.01 2.83 24.77
N PHE A 648 29.17 2.63 24.14
CA PHE A 648 29.72 3.61 23.16
C PHE A 648 28.91 3.66 21.85
N SER A 649 28.15 2.61 21.55
CA SER A 649 27.22 2.57 20.38
C SER A 649 25.98 3.44 20.58
N GLY A 650 25.79 4.01 21.80
CA GLY A 650 24.64 4.85 22.12
C GLY A 650 23.41 4.07 22.59
N CYS A 651 23.57 2.78 22.92
CA CYS A 651 22.52 1.97 23.47
C CYS A 651 22.13 2.46 24.87
N LEU A 652 20.84 2.78 25.07
CA LEU A 652 20.36 3.17 26.40
C LEU A 652 20.44 1.98 27.36
N LEU A 653 21.13 2.17 28.50
CA LEU A 653 21.26 1.16 29.56
C LEU A 653 19.94 0.48 29.94
N ARG A 654 18.84 1.25 30.01
CA ARG A 654 17.50 0.74 30.30
C ARG A 654 17.00 -0.22 29.23
N ARG A 655 17.28 0.06 27.95
CA ARG A 655 16.87 -0.80 26.80
C ARG A 655 17.74 -2.05 26.72
N LEU A 656 19.04 -1.91 26.91
CA LEU A 656 19.99 -3.03 27.01
C LEU A 656 19.56 -3.98 28.12
N PHE A 657 19.31 -3.46 29.32
CA PHE A 657 18.81 -4.24 30.45
C PHE A 657 17.45 -4.90 30.19
N SER A 658 16.51 -4.16 29.59
CA SER A 658 15.20 -4.71 29.20
C SER A 658 15.30 -5.85 28.17
N ALA A 659 16.22 -5.74 27.23
CA ALA A 659 16.47 -6.80 26.25
C ALA A 659 17.11 -8.02 26.90
N MET A 660 18.09 -7.83 27.79
CA MET A 660 18.69 -8.90 28.55
C MET A 660 17.65 -9.63 29.40
N VAL A 661 16.80 -8.91 30.14
CA VAL A 661 15.73 -9.51 30.97
C VAL A 661 14.73 -10.32 30.14
N LYS A 662 14.40 -9.89 28.93
CA LYS A 662 13.49 -10.64 28.02
C LYS A 662 14.10 -11.95 27.51
N VAL A 663 15.44 -12.01 27.38
CA VAL A 663 16.17 -13.21 26.94
C VAL A 663 16.47 -14.16 28.11
N VAL A 664 16.47 -13.66 29.36
CA VAL A 664 16.75 -14.46 30.57
C VAL A 664 15.94 -15.77 30.68
N PRO A 665 14.61 -15.79 30.41
CA PRO A 665 13.87 -17.06 30.52
C PRO A 665 14.36 -18.11 29.53
N LEU A 666 14.72 -17.70 28.30
CA LEU A 666 15.27 -18.58 27.29
C LEU A 666 16.67 -19.06 27.68
N LEU A 667 17.53 -18.15 28.13
CA LEU A 667 18.87 -18.50 28.63
C LEU A 667 18.78 -19.43 29.81
N LEU A 668 17.87 -19.19 30.77
CA LEU A 668 17.64 -20.05 31.90
C LEU A 668 17.19 -21.45 31.48
N PHE A 669 16.32 -21.55 30.50
CA PHE A 669 15.88 -22.83 29.92
C PHE A 669 17.07 -23.58 29.32
N PHE A 670 17.87 -22.96 28.45
CA PHE A 670 19.05 -23.60 27.88
C PHE A 670 20.09 -23.94 28.93
N PHE A 671 20.32 -23.05 29.90
CA PHE A 671 21.20 -23.29 31.02
C PHE A 671 20.77 -24.53 31.83
N LEU A 672 19.48 -24.67 32.15
CA LEU A 672 18.95 -25.83 32.84
C LEU A 672 19.10 -27.12 32.03
N VAL A 673 18.82 -27.08 30.72
CA VAL A 673 19.00 -28.22 29.83
C VAL A 673 20.47 -28.61 29.79
N GLU A 674 21.38 -27.66 29.57
CA GLU A 674 22.82 -27.87 29.49
C GLU A 674 23.35 -28.37 30.85
N PHE A 675 22.93 -27.79 31.95
CA PHE A 675 23.30 -28.21 33.30
C PHE A 675 22.84 -29.64 33.61
N MET A 676 21.63 -30.04 33.14
CA MET A 676 21.12 -31.39 33.35
C MET A 676 21.85 -32.42 32.47
N PHE A 677 22.04 -32.13 31.17
CA PHE A 677 22.47 -33.14 30.18
C PHE A 677 23.93 -33.06 29.78
N ALA A 678 24.68 -32.00 30.13
CA ALA A 678 26.09 -31.95 29.79
C ALA A 678 26.87 -33.05 30.53
N PRO A 679 27.81 -33.75 29.86
CA PRO A 679 28.63 -34.77 30.51
C PRO A 679 29.58 -34.15 31.56
N VAL A 680 29.88 -34.89 32.60
CA VAL A 680 30.94 -34.51 33.58
C VAL A 680 32.28 -34.55 32.85
N PRO A 681 33.13 -33.49 32.94
CA PRO A 681 34.46 -33.52 32.37
C PRO A 681 35.29 -34.69 32.82
N ALA A 682 36.05 -35.28 31.91
CA ALA A 682 36.88 -36.46 32.21
C ALA A 682 37.90 -36.13 33.32
N GLY A 683 37.87 -36.92 34.40
CA GLY A 683 38.79 -36.77 35.53
C GLY A 683 38.24 -35.99 36.72
N GLU A 684 37.00 -35.50 36.67
CA GLU A 684 36.33 -34.83 37.81
C GLU A 684 35.37 -35.78 38.54
N THR A 685 35.35 -35.69 39.86
CA THR A 685 34.36 -36.37 40.69
C THR A 685 33.18 -35.42 40.93
N PRO A 686 31.92 -35.82 40.61
CA PRO A 686 30.75 -34.96 40.87
C PRO A 686 30.51 -34.83 42.38
N PHE A 687 30.11 -33.65 42.83
CA PHE A 687 29.70 -33.40 44.25
C PHE A 687 28.33 -34.00 44.52
N VAL A 688 27.49 -34.06 43.52
CA VAL A 688 26.16 -34.65 43.57
C VAL A 688 26.01 -35.50 42.32
N ASP A 689 25.65 -36.77 42.48
CA ASP A 689 25.41 -37.69 41.38
C ASP A 689 24.07 -38.39 41.55
N TYR A 690 23.10 -38.06 40.70
CA TYR A 690 21.80 -38.71 40.64
C TYR A 690 21.60 -39.27 39.23
N ALA A 691 20.77 -40.30 39.09
CA ALA A 691 20.52 -41.01 37.85
C ALA A 691 20.25 -40.11 36.62
N PHE A 692 19.73 -38.91 36.81
CA PHE A 692 19.41 -37.97 35.74
C PHE A 692 20.20 -36.68 35.78
N PHE A 693 21.00 -36.40 36.81
CA PHE A 693 21.75 -35.17 36.90
C PHE A 693 22.97 -35.29 37.84
N SER A 694 24.08 -34.76 37.38
CA SER A 694 25.30 -34.70 38.13
C SER A 694 25.85 -33.27 38.20
N VAL A 695 26.39 -32.85 39.36
CA VAL A 695 27.00 -31.52 39.58
C VAL A 695 28.48 -31.69 39.83
N SER A 696 29.31 -31.07 38.96
CA SER A 696 30.76 -30.95 39.17
C SER A 696 31.20 -29.49 39.03
N MET A 697 32.36 -29.16 39.58
CA MET A 697 32.95 -27.83 39.46
C MET A 697 33.18 -27.44 37.99
N GLY A 698 33.59 -28.37 37.17
CA GLY A 698 33.78 -28.17 35.73
C GLY A 698 32.48 -27.85 35.00
N LYS A 699 31.33 -28.49 35.38
CA LYS A 699 30.01 -28.11 34.82
C LYS A 699 29.61 -26.70 35.21
N ILE A 700 29.86 -26.26 36.45
CA ILE A 700 29.57 -24.91 36.90
C ILE A 700 30.40 -23.90 36.07
N PHE A 701 31.71 -24.14 35.89
CA PHE A 701 32.57 -23.29 35.09
C PHE A 701 32.15 -23.29 33.64
N PHE A 702 31.71 -24.41 33.11
CA PHE A 702 31.19 -24.51 31.73
C PHE A 702 29.93 -23.66 31.54
N CYS A 703 28.97 -23.76 32.44
CA CYS A 703 27.76 -22.98 32.46
C CYS A 703 28.02 -21.45 32.58
N ILE A 704 28.92 -21.03 33.47
CA ILE A 704 29.35 -19.64 33.62
C ILE A 704 29.98 -19.15 32.31
N LYS A 705 30.81 -19.95 31.67
CA LYS A 705 31.45 -19.63 30.39
C LYS A 705 30.41 -19.44 29.27
N THR A 706 29.45 -20.37 29.13
CA THR A 706 28.35 -20.26 28.16
C THR A 706 27.51 -18.99 28.39
N LEU A 707 27.24 -18.65 29.67
CA LEU A 707 26.54 -17.40 30.01
C LEU A 707 27.34 -16.16 29.56
N LEU A 708 28.65 -16.10 29.82
CA LEU A 708 29.50 -15.00 29.38
C LEU A 708 29.59 -14.89 27.84
N HIS A 709 29.68 -16.02 27.15
CA HIS A 709 29.65 -16.04 25.66
C HIS A 709 28.32 -15.51 25.12
N THR A 710 27.19 -15.94 25.67
CA THR A 710 25.87 -15.48 25.22
C THR A 710 25.64 -14.02 25.54
N GLU A 711 26.09 -13.52 26.70
CA GLU A 711 26.03 -12.10 27.04
C GLU A 711 26.89 -11.28 26.09
N ALA A 712 28.14 -11.67 25.83
CA ALA A 712 29.04 -11.00 24.93
C ALA A 712 28.50 -10.97 23.50
N ALA A 713 27.92 -12.08 23.02
CA ALA A 713 27.30 -12.14 21.70
C ALA A 713 26.07 -11.20 21.59
N LEU A 714 25.20 -11.21 22.60
CA LEU A 714 24.01 -10.37 22.64
C LEU A 714 24.40 -8.88 22.66
N CYS A 715 25.33 -8.47 23.55
CA CYS A 715 25.79 -7.11 23.66
C CYS A 715 26.48 -6.63 22.37
N SER A 716 27.28 -7.46 21.70
CA SER A 716 27.94 -7.09 20.45
C SER A 716 26.95 -6.93 19.29
N ILE A 717 25.94 -7.80 19.19
CA ILE A 717 24.87 -7.66 18.18
C ILE A 717 24.07 -6.39 18.42
N MET A 718 23.67 -6.12 19.68
CA MET A 718 22.91 -4.92 20.01
C MET A 718 23.73 -3.65 19.77
N ALA A 719 25.02 -3.66 20.05
CA ALA A 719 25.93 -2.55 19.78
C ALA A 719 26.03 -2.26 18.29
N PHE A 720 26.16 -3.31 17.47
CA PHE A 720 26.22 -3.18 16.02
C PHE A 720 24.92 -2.61 15.46
N VAL A 721 23.77 -3.18 15.84
CA VAL A 721 22.44 -2.70 15.40
C VAL A 721 22.19 -1.25 15.85
N ALA A 722 22.66 -0.84 17.02
CA ALA A 722 22.49 0.53 17.50
C ALA A 722 23.43 1.55 16.82
N SER A 723 24.61 1.12 16.34
CA SER A 723 25.62 1.98 15.72
C SER A 723 25.55 2.05 14.20
N ALA A 724 24.94 1.04 13.54
CA ALA A 724 24.90 0.89 12.10
C ALA A 724 23.47 1.15 11.58
N ASP A 725 23.36 2.12 10.70
CA ASP A 725 22.13 2.35 9.92
C ASP A 725 22.06 1.32 8.77
N GLU A 726 20.91 1.18 8.09
CA GLU A 726 20.74 0.27 6.95
C GLU A 726 21.78 0.53 5.86
N ASN A 727 22.06 1.81 5.57
CA ASN A 727 23.10 2.20 4.64
C ASN A 727 24.47 1.69 5.06
N ASP A 728 24.80 1.84 6.35
CA ASP A 728 26.08 1.36 6.90
C ASP A 728 26.23 -0.15 6.77
N ILE A 729 25.12 -0.89 6.97
CA ILE A 729 25.12 -2.36 6.81
C ILE A 729 25.38 -2.74 5.37
N ILE A 730 24.73 -2.11 4.40
CA ILE A 730 24.89 -2.43 2.98
C ILE A 730 26.25 -1.99 2.46
N ASP A 731 26.68 -0.73 2.76
CA ASP A 731 27.98 -0.20 2.33
C ASP A 731 29.15 -0.92 2.99
N GLY A 732 28.98 -1.30 4.26
CA GLY A 732 29.96 -2.10 4.97
C GLY A 732 30.11 -3.50 4.40
N LEU A 733 29.00 -4.17 4.02
CA LEU A 733 29.00 -5.45 3.35
C LEU A 733 29.68 -5.37 1.96
N GLU A 734 29.32 -4.35 1.17
CA GLU A 734 29.94 -4.09 -0.14
C GLU A 734 31.46 -3.89 0.00
N SER A 735 31.89 -3.07 0.99
CA SER A 735 33.30 -2.81 1.27
C SER A 735 34.04 -4.06 1.74
N LEU A 736 33.41 -4.87 2.61
CA LEU A 736 34.00 -6.12 3.12
C LEU A 736 34.17 -7.16 2.01
N LEU A 737 33.22 -7.23 1.08
CA LEU A 737 33.24 -8.19 -0.02
C LEU A 737 34.08 -7.69 -1.22
N PHE A 738 34.48 -6.42 -1.23
CA PHE A 738 35.25 -5.84 -2.34
C PHE A 738 36.50 -6.66 -2.73
N PRO A 739 37.34 -7.19 -1.80
CA PRO A 739 38.48 -8.04 -2.16
C PRO A 739 38.09 -9.28 -2.97
N LEU A 740 36.93 -9.86 -2.71
CA LEU A 740 36.41 -11.04 -3.45
C LEU A 740 36.07 -10.68 -4.90
N LYS A 741 35.71 -9.43 -5.19
CA LYS A 741 35.48 -8.94 -6.54
C LYS A 741 36.75 -9.00 -7.38
N VAL A 742 37.94 -8.81 -6.79
CA VAL A 742 39.23 -8.89 -7.46
C VAL A 742 39.52 -10.35 -7.90
N ILE A 743 39.01 -11.34 -7.16
CA ILE A 743 39.16 -12.78 -7.44
C ILE A 743 38.06 -13.26 -8.42
N GLY A 744 37.17 -12.37 -8.92
CA GLY A 744 36.11 -12.71 -9.88
C GLY A 744 34.77 -13.16 -9.27
N VAL A 745 34.60 -13.08 -7.95
CA VAL A 745 33.31 -13.42 -7.30
C VAL A 745 32.29 -12.30 -7.53
N PRO A 746 31.06 -12.61 -7.98
CA PRO A 746 30.04 -11.61 -8.23
C PRO A 746 29.45 -11.05 -6.91
N VAL A 747 30.14 -10.09 -6.31
CA VAL A 747 29.77 -9.45 -5.02
C VAL A 747 28.43 -8.70 -5.10
N ARG A 748 27.99 -8.37 -6.31
CA ARG A 748 26.76 -7.59 -6.53
C ARG A 748 25.49 -8.30 -6.02
N TYR A 749 25.39 -9.63 -6.20
CA TYR A 749 24.21 -10.39 -5.82
C TYR A 749 23.92 -10.38 -4.31
N PRO A 750 24.89 -10.68 -3.41
CA PRO A 750 24.63 -10.61 -1.97
C PRO A 750 24.28 -9.21 -1.47
N VAL A 751 24.82 -8.15 -2.08
CA VAL A 751 24.46 -6.75 -1.72
C VAL A 751 23.00 -6.45 -2.09
N ILE A 752 22.60 -6.80 -3.33
CA ILE A 752 21.20 -6.62 -3.77
C ILE A 752 20.25 -7.48 -2.94
N LEU A 753 20.63 -8.73 -2.64
CA LEU A 753 19.83 -9.61 -1.78
C LEU A 753 19.58 -8.96 -0.41
N MET A 754 20.60 -8.31 0.15
CA MET A 754 20.48 -7.62 1.45
C MET A 754 19.54 -6.40 1.36
N GLU A 755 19.64 -5.61 0.28
CA GLU A 755 18.70 -4.50 0.02
C GLU A 755 17.25 -4.99 -0.10
N ILE A 756 17.04 -6.10 -0.82
CA ILE A 756 15.73 -6.74 -0.95
C ILE A 756 15.22 -7.22 0.42
N ILE A 757 16.04 -7.87 1.24
CA ILE A 757 15.65 -8.35 2.57
C ILE A 757 15.19 -7.18 3.45
N PHE A 758 15.98 -6.11 3.52
CA PHE A 758 15.62 -4.92 4.32
C PHE A 758 14.31 -4.27 3.86
N ARG A 759 13.98 -4.39 2.58
CA ARG A 759 12.73 -3.87 2.02
C ARG A 759 11.56 -4.84 2.21
N PHE A 760 11.76 -6.13 1.97
CA PHE A 760 10.68 -7.13 1.92
C PHE A 760 10.19 -7.58 3.30
N VAL A 761 11.08 -7.74 4.26
CA VAL A 761 10.70 -8.22 5.60
C VAL A 761 9.69 -7.26 6.28
N PRO A 762 9.92 -5.94 6.33
CA PRO A 762 8.92 -5.02 6.85
C PRO A 762 7.60 -5.03 6.06
N LEU A 763 7.68 -5.14 4.74
CA LEU A 763 6.51 -5.17 3.87
C LEU A 763 5.63 -6.41 4.13
N LEU A 764 6.23 -7.59 4.30
CA LEU A 764 5.52 -8.82 4.67
C LEU A 764 4.88 -8.71 6.06
N LEU A 765 5.54 -8.02 6.98
CA LEU A 765 5.01 -7.78 8.32
C LEU A 765 3.79 -6.84 8.27
N GLU A 766 3.82 -5.77 7.45
CA GLU A 766 2.65 -4.91 7.22
C GLU A 766 1.47 -5.72 6.67
N GLU A 767 1.72 -6.64 5.73
CA GLU A 767 0.65 -7.52 5.21
C GLU A 767 0.10 -8.47 6.25
N ALA A 768 0.95 -9.10 7.02
CA ALA A 768 0.52 -9.98 8.11
C ALA A 768 -0.36 -9.21 9.12
N ILE A 769 0.05 -7.99 9.48
CA ILE A 769 -0.73 -7.09 10.34
C ILE A 769 -2.10 -6.77 9.70
N CYS A 770 -2.15 -6.49 8.40
CA CYS A 770 -3.38 -6.17 7.69
C CYS A 770 -4.35 -7.37 7.66
N ILE A 771 -3.85 -8.57 7.40
CA ILE A 771 -4.65 -9.81 7.45
C ILE A 771 -5.19 -10.03 8.88
N ILE A 772 -4.36 -9.86 9.90
CA ILE A 772 -4.77 -10.00 11.30
C ILE A 772 -5.86 -8.97 11.67
N LYS A 773 -5.70 -7.71 11.24
CA LYS A 773 -6.73 -6.67 11.46
C LYS A 773 -8.07 -7.09 10.87
N THR A 774 -8.09 -7.59 9.63
CA THR A 774 -9.32 -8.04 8.96
C THR A 774 -9.95 -9.22 9.70
N GLN A 775 -9.15 -10.21 10.10
CA GLN A 775 -9.63 -11.36 10.87
C GLN A 775 -10.21 -10.94 12.23
N LEU A 776 -9.58 -9.97 12.91
CA LEU A 776 -10.07 -9.41 14.17
C LEU A 776 -11.42 -8.70 14.01
N VAL A 777 -11.59 -7.89 12.96
CA VAL A 777 -12.87 -7.24 12.64
C VAL A 777 -13.95 -8.29 12.41
N ARG A 778 -13.63 -9.38 11.71
CA ARG A 778 -14.55 -10.51 11.43
C ARG A 778 -14.69 -11.51 12.59
N GLY A 779 -14.22 -11.15 13.81
CA GLY A 779 -14.45 -11.90 15.04
C GLY A 779 -13.54 -13.12 15.24
N ALA A 780 -12.41 -13.21 14.53
CA ALA A 780 -11.38 -14.20 14.82
C ALA A 780 -10.91 -14.07 16.28
N PHE A 781 -10.48 -15.19 16.88
CA PHE A 781 -10.00 -15.28 18.26
C PHE A 781 -11.08 -15.16 19.37
N GLY A 782 -12.30 -14.72 19.09
CA GLY A 782 -13.36 -14.47 20.10
C GLY A 782 -13.82 -15.68 20.89
N LYS A 783 -13.52 -16.93 20.46
CA LYS A 783 -13.87 -18.17 21.15
C LYS A 783 -12.65 -19.06 21.43
N ALA A 784 -11.43 -18.59 21.18
CA ALA A 784 -10.22 -19.38 21.29
C ALA A 784 -9.66 -19.40 22.72
N LYS A 785 -10.32 -20.13 23.65
CA LYS A 785 -9.76 -20.44 24.95
C LYS A 785 -8.80 -21.63 24.84
N GLY A 786 -7.52 -21.42 25.21
CA GLY A 786 -6.47 -22.44 25.20
C GLY A 786 -5.43 -22.28 24.08
N PHE A 787 -4.19 -22.73 24.35
CA PHE A 787 -3.01 -22.57 23.47
C PHE A 787 -3.20 -23.20 22.09
N VAL A 788 -3.71 -24.44 22.03
CA VAL A 788 -3.93 -25.17 20.76
C VAL A 788 -4.98 -24.48 19.86
N LYS A 789 -6.05 -23.93 20.47
CA LYS A 789 -7.06 -23.18 19.70
C LYS A 789 -6.52 -21.85 19.16
N LYS A 790 -5.62 -21.19 19.91
CA LYS A 790 -4.93 -19.97 19.43
C LYS A 790 -3.99 -20.28 18.26
N ILE A 791 -3.23 -21.38 18.32
CA ILE A 791 -2.39 -21.82 17.19
C ILE A 791 -3.27 -22.12 15.97
N ARG A 792 -4.36 -22.87 16.14
CA ARG A 792 -5.28 -23.17 15.01
C ARG A 792 -5.90 -21.92 14.38
N ALA A 793 -6.11 -20.84 15.14
CA ALA A 793 -6.59 -19.57 14.63
C ALA A 793 -5.52 -18.78 13.83
N VAL A 794 -4.22 -19.07 14.03
CA VAL A 794 -3.11 -18.44 13.32
C VAL A 794 -2.77 -19.18 12.01
N VAL A 795 -3.06 -20.50 11.92
CA VAL A 795 -2.76 -21.30 10.70
C VAL A 795 -3.34 -20.71 9.42
N PRO A 796 -4.60 -20.20 9.37
CA PRO A 796 -5.16 -19.58 8.19
C PRO A 796 -4.42 -18.31 7.70
N LEU A 797 -3.51 -17.74 8.52
CA LEU A 797 -2.67 -16.61 8.09
C LEU A 797 -1.54 -17.04 7.14
N PHE A 798 -1.06 -18.29 7.28
CA PHE A 798 0.14 -18.72 6.54
C PHE A 798 -0.12 -18.87 5.04
N VAL A 799 -1.23 -19.45 4.65
CA VAL A 799 -1.54 -19.72 3.24
C VAL A 799 -1.65 -18.42 2.42
N PRO A 800 -2.46 -17.42 2.83
CA PRO A 800 -2.51 -16.14 2.12
C PRO A 800 -1.18 -15.41 2.10
N LEU A 801 -0.43 -15.44 3.21
CA LEU A 801 0.86 -14.76 3.30
C LEU A 801 1.87 -15.37 2.32
N VAL A 802 1.95 -16.72 2.23
CA VAL A 802 2.84 -17.41 1.29
C VAL A 802 2.44 -17.10 -0.16
N ILE A 803 1.14 -17.20 -0.51
CA ILE A 803 0.67 -16.90 -1.87
C ILE A 803 1.02 -15.47 -2.26
N ARG A 804 0.84 -14.51 -1.35
CA ARG A 804 1.18 -13.10 -1.59
C ARG A 804 2.69 -12.88 -1.71
N THR A 805 3.48 -13.55 -0.88
CA THR A 805 4.94 -13.49 -0.97
C THR A 805 5.42 -13.94 -2.34
N ILE A 806 4.84 -15.03 -2.88
CA ILE A 806 5.17 -15.52 -4.23
C ILE A 806 4.77 -14.49 -5.29
N LYS A 807 3.53 -13.96 -5.25
CA LYS A 807 3.08 -12.93 -6.19
C LYS A 807 3.94 -11.66 -6.14
N ARG A 808 4.35 -11.24 -4.95
CA ARG A 808 5.26 -10.09 -4.80
C ARG A 808 6.65 -10.37 -5.33
N ALA A 809 7.14 -11.60 -5.18
CA ALA A 809 8.41 -12.00 -5.78
C ALA A 809 8.37 -11.91 -7.30
N GLU A 810 7.24 -12.29 -7.94
CA GLU A 810 7.02 -12.12 -9.38
C GLU A 810 7.02 -10.62 -9.77
N ILE A 811 6.26 -9.78 -9.06
CA ILE A 811 6.23 -8.34 -9.33
C ILE A 811 7.59 -7.68 -9.10
N LEU A 812 8.33 -8.12 -8.08
CA LEU A 812 9.71 -7.66 -7.85
C LEU A 812 10.64 -8.07 -9.00
N ALA A 813 10.51 -9.27 -9.54
CA ALA A 813 11.26 -9.71 -10.71
C ALA A 813 10.96 -8.81 -11.92
N ASP A 814 9.69 -8.48 -12.16
CA ASP A 814 9.26 -7.51 -13.17
C ASP A 814 9.90 -6.13 -12.93
N ALA A 815 9.90 -5.65 -11.67
CA ALA A 815 10.49 -4.35 -11.30
C ALA A 815 12.00 -4.32 -11.49
N LEU A 816 12.72 -5.41 -11.16
CA LEU A 816 14.16 -5.57 -11.40
C LEU A 816 14.47 -5.54 -12.89
N THR A 817 13.67 -6.27 -13.68
CA THR A 817 13.81 -6.33 -15.16
C THR A 817 13.51 -4.97 -15.77
N ALA A 818 12.44 -4.28 -15.36
CA ALA A 818 12.09 -2.93 -15.80
C ALA A 818 13.20 -1.89 -15.50
N ARG A 819 14.01 -2.14 -14.46
CA ARG A 819 15.18 -1.31 -14.10
C ARG A 819 16.51 -1.85 -14.64
N GLY A 820 16.47 -2.73 -15.65
CA GLY A 820 17.62 -3.21 -16.39
C GLY A 820 18.55 -4.15 -15.61
N PHE A 821 18.04 -4.79 -14.56
CA PHE A 821 18.78 -5.87 -13.89
C PHE A 821 18.67 -7.14 -14.71
N LYS A 822 19.84 -7.68 -15.13
CA LYS A 822 19.98 -8.90 -15.93
C LYS A 822 20.66 -10.00 -15.14
#